data_1d69abb2bbdb6f665873439a92c16891
#
_entry.id   1d69abb2bbdb6f665873439a92c16891
#
_cell.length_a   1.000
_cell.length_b   1.000
_cell.length_c   1.000
_cell.angle_alpha   90.00
_cell.angle_beta   90.00
_cell.angle_gamma   90.00
#
_symmetry.space_group_name_H-M   'P 1'
#
loop_
_entity.id
_entity.type
_entity.pdbx_description
1 polymer ?
#
loop_
_entity_poly.entity_id
_entity_poly.type
_entity_poly.pdbx_seq_one_letter_code
_entity_poly.pdbx_strand_id
1 'polypeptide(L)'
;MSKPISATGVINADGLTMTMETGRFANLVASVHTKVEGTELLSTAATAPAREGTDFFPLTVDVEERMYAAGKIPGSFFRREGRPSEDAILTCRLTDRPLRPAFPADFRNEVQIVSTILGVDLVNPHDIISINTASAALHISGMPFEGPIGATRLAHLDGKWIANPTYQQGAESTFELVVAGRELDNGDVAIMMVEAGATPGAFKKIAAGAPKISEDVLIEGLKEYKKWISAAIKIQRDLKIAVEAENGPIAAIVYTPNVDYTPEIMEAVKAAVGDDTNKAMVIADKHDRTLRLDEIKAELVEKLCGTTEAPGEFVNDAKFVKNAFSKLQKQIVRQSIVDSETRIDGRKLDELRPISAEVGILGQAHGSGLFQRGETQVLSVATLGMPRMEQMIDAITTTTTKSYMHHYNFPPSSVGEVGRVGSPKRREIGHGALAERALVGVLPDQIEWPYTMRVVSDVLASNGSTSQASVCGSSLALMDAGVPIAAPIAGIAMGLIYEDGKYVTLTDILGAEDAFGDMDFKVAGSRDCITALQLDTKIDGIPAEVLGNALAQAKVARLAILDVMDATIAAPRQDVGTTAPKIISFEIEGDQIGEVIGPKGKNIQLVQAETGCDINVGDGEDGKGIVTIGGLESEMVNKAKEMIDLALNPPIPEIGKVYEGTVVGTTKFGAFVNILPGRDGLVHISKMGNGQRINNVEDVMNVGDIFDVRVDDM
;
A
#
# COMPACT_ATOMS: atom_id res chain seq x y z
N MET A 1 -41.58 -5.29 -14.10
CA MET A 1 -40.43 -5.14 -13.19
C MET A 1 -40.93 -5.50 -11.81
N SER A 2 -40.24 -6.38 -11.10
CA SER A 2 -40.54 -6.67 -9.70
C SER A 2 -40.33 -5.37 -8.88
N LYS A 3 -41.13 -5.20 -7.83
CA LYS A 3 -40.94 -4.06 -6.91
C LYS A 3 -39.63 -4.24 -6.19
N PRO A 4 -38.74 -3.20 -6.11
CA PRO A 4 -37.53 -3.30 -5.37
C PRO A 4 -37.79 -3.64 -3.90
N ILE A 5 -36.95 -4.51 -3.33
CA ILE A 5 -37.01 -4.94 -1.92
C ILE A 5 -35.78 -4.36 -1.24
N SER A 6 -35.95 -3.69 -0.10
CA SER A 6 -34.85 -3.03 0.59
C SER A 6 -34.87 -3.22 2.10
N ALA A 7 -33.70 -3.08 2.72
CA ALA A 7 -33.49 -2.97 4.15
C ALA A 7 -32.55 -1.82 4.46
N THR A 8 -32.76 -1.13 5.57
CA THR A 8 -31.97 0.03 5.99
C THR A 8 -31.61 -0.07 7.46
N GLY A 9 -30.40 0.34 7.81
CA GLY A 9 -29.94 0.39 9.20
C GLY A 9 -28.83 1.43 9.42
N VAL A 10 -28.60 1.74 10.68
CA VAL A 10 -27.56 2.70 11.10
C VAL A 10 -26.22 1.97 11.25
N ILE A 11 -25.14 2.56 10.72
CA ILE A 11 -23.80 1.96 10.67
C ILE A 11 -22.71 2.75 11.43
N ASN A 12 -23.05 3.86 12.06
CA ASN A 12 -22.14 4.59 12.97
C ASN A 12 -22.89 5.28 14.10
N ALA A 13 -22.17 5.94 15.02
CA ALA A 13 -22.74 6.60 16.17
C ALA A 13 -23.49 7.90 15.82
N ASP A 14 -23.17 8.51 14.69
CA ASP A 14 -23.73 9.79 14.24
C ASP A 14 -25.02 9.60 13.43
N GLY A 15 -25.48 8.35 13.28
CA GLY A 15 -26.71 8.04 12.59
C GLY A 15 -26.57 7.84 11.07
N LEU A 16 -25.34 7.66 10.57
CA LEU A 16 -25.11 7.31 9.15
C LEU A 16 -25.87 6.02 8.81
N THR A 17 -26.64 6.04 7.72
CA THR A 17 -27.46 4.90 7.31
C THR A 17 -26.91 4.22 6.07
N MET A 18 -27.04 2.90 6.04
CA MET A 18 -26.80 2.06 4.87
C MET A 18 -28.11 1.41 4.41
N THR A 19 -28.46 1.62 3.18
CA THR A 19 -29.63 0.99 2.54
C THR A 19 -29.17 -0.01 1.50
N MET A 20 -29.65 -1.24 1.61
CA MET A 20 -29.42 -2.33 0.64
C MET A 20 -30.73 -2.65 -0.08
N GLU A 21 -30.67 -2.75 -1.41
CA GLU A 21 -31.82 -3.01 -2.27
C GLU A 21 -31.50 -4.11 -3.28
N THR A 22 -32.49 -4.96 -3.57
CA THR A 22 -32.42 -5.94 -4.66
C THR A 22 -33.65 -5.87 -5.56
N GLY A 23 -33.60 -6.48 -6.75
CA GLY A 23 -34.71 -6.58 -7.71
C GLY A 23 -34.83 -5.40 -8.68
N ARG A 24 -34.03 -4.34 -8.57
CA ARG A 24 -33.99 -3.22 -9.51
C ARG A 24 -32.98 -3.44 -10.62
N PHE A 25 -31.76 -3.87 -10.28
CA PHE A 25 -30.62 -4.02 -11.19
C PHE A 25 -30.21 -5.48 -11.32
N ALA A 26 -29.63 -5.86 -12.46
CA ALA A 26 -28.94 -7.13 -12.71
C ALA A 26 -29.78 -8.39 -12.36
N ASN A 27 -31.03 -8.45 -12.78
CA ASN A 27 -32.03 -9.46 -12.40
C ASN A 27 -31.77 -10.91 -12.90
N LEU A 28 -30.66 -11.16 -13.63
CA LEU A 28 -30.28 -12.50 -14.08
C LEU A 28 -29.39 -13.25 -13.08
N VAL A 29 -28.88 -12.56 -12.08
CA VAL A 29 -28.01 -13.08 -11.02
C VAL A 29 -28.43 -12.49 -9.68
N ALA A 30 -27.93 -13.03 -8.58
CA ALA A 30 -28.10 -12.39 -7.28
C ALA A 30 -27.38 -11.05 -7.29
N SER A 31 -28.08 -9.99 -6.94
CA SER A 31 -27.53 -8.63 -6.99
C SER A 31 -28.08 -7.78 -5.85
N VAL A 32 -27.21 -6.92 -5.30
CA VAL A 32 -27.57 -5.96 -4.26
C VAL A 32 -26.99 -4.60 -4.66
N HIS A 33 -27.85 -3.59 -4.65
CA HIS A 33 -27.48 -2.19 -4.75
C HIS A 33 -27.43 -1.59 -3.34
N THR A 34 -26.34 -0.99 -2.97
CA THR A 34 -26.17 -0.37 -1.65
C THR A 34 -25.94 1.12 -1.80
N LYS A 35 -26.55 1.88 -0.90
CA LYS A 35 -26.42 3.32 -0.81
C LYS A 35 -26.05 3.74 0.62
N VAL A 36 -25.02 4.59 0.72
CA VAL A 36 -24.65 5.31 1.93
C VAL A 36 -24.51 6.77 1.53
N GLU A 37 -25.48 7.61 1.91
CA GLU A 37 -25.61 8.99 1.42
C GLU A 37 -25.51 9.06 -0.12
N GLY A 38 -24.51 9.76 -0.66
CA GLY A 38 -24.27 9.87 -2.10
C GLY A 38 -23.36 8.79 -2.67
N THR A 39 -22.81 7.92 -1.87
CA THR A 39 -21.98 6.78 -2.34
C THR A 39 -22.87 5.57 -2.62
N GLU A 40 -22.84 5.09 -3.86
CA GLU A 40 -23.69 4.00 -4.36
C GLU A 40 -22.87 2.96 -5.12
N LEU A 41 -23.14 1.69 -4.87
CA LEU A 41 -22.53 0.58 -5.61
C LEU A 41 -23.48 -0.60 -5.81
N LEU A 42 -23.21 -1.38 -6.85
CA LEU A 42 -23.94 -2.59 -7.20
C LEU A 42 -22.97 -3.78 -7.16
N SER A 43 -23.26 -4.78 -6.33
CA SER A 43 -22.54 -6.05 -6.38
C SER A 43 -23.43 -7.14 -6.96
N THR A 44 -22.88 -7.94 -7.85
CA THR A 44 -23.50 -9.12 -8.44
C THR A 44 -22.73 -10.36 -8.03
N ALA A 45 -23.43 -11.47 -7.77
CA ALA A 45 -22.83 -12.76 -7.46
C ALA A 45 -23.38 -13.83 -8.40
N ALA A 46 -22.48 -14.42 -9.17
CA ALA A 46 -22.78 -15.47 -10.13
C ALA A 46 -21.96 -16.74 -9.84
N THR A 47 -22.49 -17.91 -10.19
CA THR A 47 -21.76 -19.17 -10.06
C THR A 47 -21.94 -20.04 -11.31
N ALA A 48 -20.92 -20.85 -11.59
CA ALA A 48 -20.93 -21.85 -12.64
C ALA A 48 -20.33 -23.17 -12.11
N PRO A 49 -20.67 -24.32 -12.71
CA PRO A 49 -20.09 -25.61 -12.33
C PRO A 49 -18.55 -25.58 -12.39
N ALA A 50 -17.92 -26.33 -11.49
CA ALA A 50 -16.47 -26.48 -11.48
C ALA A 50 -15.96 -27.02 -12.82
N ARG A 51 -14.83 -26.50 -13.30
CA ARG A 51 -14.12 -27.08 -14.45
C ARG A 51 -13.47 -28.38 -14.04
N GLU A 52 -13.41 -29.32 -14.97
CA GLU A 52 -12.75 -30.60 -14.74
C GLU A 52 -11.29 -30.39 -14.28
N GLY A 53 -10.90 -31.08 -13.22
CA GLY A 53 -9.53 -31.01 -12.66
C GLY A 53 -9.26 -29.85 -11.71
N THR A 54 -10.25 -28.98 -11.43
CA THR A 54 -10.09 -27.89 -10.46
C THR A 54 -9.88 -28.46 -9.05
N ASP A 55 -8.78 -28.08 -8.40
CA ASP A 55 -8.36 -28.52 -7.06
C ASP A 55 -8.40 -27.41 -6.00
N PHE A 56 -8.81 -26.21 -6.38
CA PHE A 56 -8.95 -25.04 -5.50
C PHE A 56 -10.34 -24.41 -5.65
N PHE A 57 -10.74 -23.55 -4.72
CA PHE A 57 -11.96 -22.76 -4.84
C PHE A 57 -11.76 -21.53 -5.74
N PRO A 58 -12.36 -21.50 -6.95
CA PRO A 58 -12.15 -20.42 -7.91
C PRO A 58 -13.11 -19.24 -7.65
N LEU A 59 -12.88 -18.50 -6.56
CA LEU A 59 -13.53 -17.22 -6.29
C LEU A 59 -12.80 -16.10 -7.03
N THR A 60 -13.52 -15.31 -7.81
CA THR A 60 -13.03 -14.08 -8.43
C THR A 60 -13.87 -12.91 -7.93
N VAL A 61 -13.18 -11.90 -7.40
CA VAL A 61 -13.78 -10.62 -7.02
C VAL A 61 -13.20 -9.52 -7.89
N ASP A 62 -14.06 -8.78 -8.58
CA ASP A 62 -13.71 -7.63 -9.39
C ASP A 62 -14.43 -6.38 -8.87
N VAL A 63 -13.70 -5.27 -8.79
CA VAL A 63 -14.24 -3.95 -8.44
C VAL A 63 -14.02 -3.03 -9.63
N GLU A 64 -15.13 -2.51 -10.13
CA GLU A 64 -15.18 -1.66 -11.32
C GLU A 64 -15.46 -0.21 -10.92
N GLU A 65 -14.41 0.58 -10.83
CA GLU A 65 -14.50 2.01 -10.59
C GLU A 65 -14.86 2.73 -11.89
N ARG A 66 -16.04 3.31 -11.93
CA ARG A 66 -16.52 4.07 -13.09
C ARG A 66 -16.34 5.57 -12.84
N MET A 67 -15.61 6.24 -13.72
CA MET A 67 -15.33 7.67 -13.57
C MET A 67 -16.60 8.53 -13.56
N TYR A 68 -17.68 8.06 -14.21
CA TYR A 68 -18.97 8.73 -14.14
C TYR A 68 -19.56 8.78 -12.72
N ALA A 69 -19.14 7.86 -11.82
CA ALA A 69 -19.57 7.86 -10.42
C ALA A 69 -19.16 9.15 -9.69
N ALA A 70 -18.03 9.76 -10.09
CA ALA A 70 -17.56 11.06 -9.63
C ALA A 70 -17.86 12.22 -10.61
N GLY A 71 -18.72 11.99 -11.61
CA GLY A 71 -19.02 12.98 -12.65
C GLY A 71 -17.83 13.30 -13.57
N LYS A 72 -16.84 12.40 -13.69
CA LYS A 72 -15.62 12.62 -14.47
C LYS A 72 -15.60 11.81 -15.76
N ILE A 73 -14.89 12.33 -16.76
CA ILE A 73 -14.47 11.57 -17.95
C ILE A 73 -13.05 11.10 -17.69
N PRO A 74 -12.69 9.81 -17.97
CA PRO A 74 -11.33 9.30 -17.75
C PRO A 74 -10.26 10.18 -18.40
N GLY A 75 -9.18 10.47 -17.66
CA GLY A 75 -8.08 11.31 -18.12
C GLY A 75 -7.19 10.67 -19.19
N SER A 76 -7.27 9.33 -19.39
CA SER A 76 -6.50 8.60 -20.37
C SER A 76 -6.75 9.06 -21.81
N PHE A 77 -5.80 8.80 -22.71
CA PHE A 77 -5.92 9.17 -24.14
C PHE A 77 -7.22 8.67 -24.78
N PHE A 78 -7.64 7.43 -24.47
CA PHE A 78 -8.86 6.83 -25.01
C PHE A 78 -10.16 7.29 -24.32
N ARG A 79 -10.07 8.12 -23.27
CA ARG A 79 -11.22 8.57 -22.47
C ARG A 79 -12.13 7.42 -22.01
N ARG A 80 -11.52 6.30 -21.69
CA ARG A 80 -12.18 5.10 -21.22
C ARG A 80 -11.37 4.50 -20.07
N GLU A 81 -12.06 3.88 -19.11
CA GLU A 81 -11.44 3.06 -18.08
C GLU A 81 -10.68 1.90 -18.75
N GLY A 82 -9.44 1.69 -18.33
CA GLY A 82 -8.57 0.65 -18.84
C GLY A 82 -8.37 -0.48 -17.82
N ARG A 83 -7.13 -0.62 -17.32
CA ARG A 83 -6.85 -1.55 -16.22
C ARG A 83 -7.44 -1.01 -14.93
N PRO A 84 -7.86 -1.91 -14.00
CA PRO A 84 -8.28 -1.49 -12.67
C PRO A 84 -7.20 -0.63 -12.00
N SER A 85 -7.62 0.38 -11.26
CA SER A 85 -6.74 1.20 -10.44
C SER A 85 -6.08 0.35 -9.32
N GLU A 86 -5.04 0.87 -8.69
CA GLU A 86 -4.46 0.23 -7.49
C GLU A 86 -5.52 0.10 -6.39
N ASP A 87 -6.31 1.14 -6.15
CA ASP A 87 -7.39 1.16 -5.16
C ASP A 87 -8.47 0.11 -5.47
N ALA A 88 -8.88 -0.04 -6.73
CA ALA A 88 -9.82 -1.08 -7.14
C ALA A 88 -9.26 -2.49 -6.85
N ILE A 89 -7.97 -2.73 -7.13
CA ILE A 89 -7.31 -4.02 -6.86
C ILE A 89 -7.22 -4.28 -5.34
N LEU A 90 -6.91 -3.25 -4.55
CA LEU A 90 -6.87 -3.37 -3.09
C LEU A 90 -8.27 -3.63 -2.53
N THR A 91 -9.31 -2.97 -3.05
CA THR A 91 -10.71 -3.23 -2.67
C THR A 91 -11.16 -4.64 -3.07
N CYS A 92 -10.73 -5.17 -4.24
CA CYS A 92 -10.95 -6.57 -4.60
C CYS A 92 -10.37 -7.51 -3.55
N ARG A 93 -9.12 -7.28 -3.12
CA ARG A 93 -8.44 -8.10 -2.11
C ARG A 93 -9.09 -7.99 -0.74
N LEU A 94 -9.48 -6.76 -0.36
CA LEU A 94 -10.16 -6.47 0.89
C LEU A 94 -11.51 -7.21 0.97
N THR A 95 -12.21 -7.33 -0.16
CA THR A 95 -13.49 -8.04 -0.28
C THR A 95 -13.31 -9.56 -0.35
N ASP A 96 -12.35 -10.08 -1.11
CA ASP A 96 -12.10 -11.52 -1.28
C ASP A 96 -11.70 -12.20 0.04
N ARG A 97 -10.83 -11.57 0.83
CA ARG A 97 -10.23 -12.16 2.03
C ARG A 97 -11.24 -12.64 3.08
N PRO A 98 -12.24 -11.85 3.51
CA PRO A 98 -13.23 -12.33 4.47
C PRO A 98 -14.32 -13.21 3.86
N LEU A 99 -14.59 -13.12 2.56
CA LEU A 99 -15.67 -13.88 1.93
C LEU A 99 -15.24 -15.31 1.56
N ARG A 100 -14.00 -15.51 1.14
CA ARG A 100 -13.46 -16.79 0.71
C ARG A 100 -13.53 -17.89 1.79
N PRO A 101 -13.14 -17.65 3.05
CA PRO A 101 -13.22 -18.64 4.11
C PRO A 101 -14.65 -19.03 4.51
N ALA A 102 -15.65 -18.21 4.14
CA ALA A 102 -17.05 -18.46 4.43
C ALA A 102 -17.75 -19.40 3.43
N PHE A 103 -16.98 -20.07 2.56
CA PHE A 103 -17.48 -21.16 1.71
C PHE A 103 -16.97 -22.52 2.22
N PRO A 104 -17.76 -23.60 2.08
CA PRO A 104 -17.32 -24.94 2.48
C PRO A 104 -16.00 -25.34 1.79
N ALA A 105 -15.14 -26.02 2.51
CA ALA A 105 -13.83 -26.44 2.02
C ALA A 105 -13.88 -27.40 0.83
N ASP A 106 -15.01 -28.07 0.59
CA ASP A 106 -15.27 -28.98 -0.52
C ASP A 106 -16.00 -28.35 -1.72
N PHE A 107 -16.32 -27.05 -1.64
CA PHE A 107 -16.99 -26.33 -2.72
C PHE A 107 -15.97 -25.91 -3.80
N ARG A 108 -16.23 -26.27 -5.07
CA ARG A 108 -15.34 -26.04 -6.21
C ARG A 108 -16.00 -25.34 -7.40
N ASN A 109 -17.28 -25.02 -7.32
CA ASN A 109 -17.91 -24.21 -8.37
C ASN A 109 -17.20 -22.86 -8.51
N GLU A 110 -17.13 -22.36 -9.74
CA GLU A 110 -16.64 -20.99 -9.98
C GLU A 110 -17.62 -19.99 -9.37
N VAL A 111 -17.11 -19.02 -8.64
CA VAL A 111 -17.90 -17.89 -8.12
C VAL A 111 -17.26 -16.59 -8.59
N GLN A 112 -18.06 -15.73 -9.18
CA GLN A 112 -17.66 -14.40 -9.58
C GLN A 112 -18.52 -13.35 -8.90
N ILE A 113 -17.86 -12.41 -8.24
CA ILE A 113 -18.45 -11.21 -7.67
C ILE A 113 -17.93 -10.02 -8.45
N VAL A 114 -18.84 -9.18 -8.96
CA VAL A 114 -18.49 -7.91 -9.60
C VAL A 114 -19.17 -6.79 -8.85
N SER A 115 -18.38 -5.91 -8.25
CA SER A 115 -18.83 -4.70 -7.56
C SER A 115 -18.57 -3.49 -8.46
N THR A 116 -19.62 -2.84 -8.95
CA THR A 116 -19.54 -1.63 -9.78
C THR A 116 -19.88 -0.41 -8.94
N ILE A 117 -18.96 0.55 -8.88
CA ILE A 117 -19.19 1.82 -8.20
C ILE A 117 -20.00 2.73 -9.11
N LEU A 118 -21.22 3.07 -8.68
CA LEU A 118 -22.20 3.82 -9.48
C LEU A 118 -22.27 5.31 -9.12
N GLY A 119 -21.92 5.65 -7.87
CA GLY A 119 -21.89 7.02 -7.37
C GLY A 119 -20.92 7.16 -6.20
N VAL A 120 -20.26 8.31 -6.10
CA VAL A 120 -19.43 8.70 -4.96
C VAL A 120 -19.69 10.15 -4.60
N ASP A 121 -19.85 10.41 -3.31
CA ASP A 121 -20.07 11.75 -2.76
C ASP A 121 -18.75 12.44 -2.35
N LEU A 122 -17.62 11.76 -2.49
CA LEU A 122 -16.30 12.19 -2.03
C LEU A 122 -16.23 12.50 -0.51
N VAL A 123 -17.18 11.97 0.23
CA VAL A 123 -17.27 12.06 1.70
C VAL A 123 -17.15 10.66 2.30
N ASN A 124 -17.94 9.72 1.83
CA ASN A 124 -18.03 8.35 2.37
C ASN A 124 -17.23 7.37 1.49
N PRO A 125 -16.18 6.71 2.04
CA PRO A 125 -15.40 5.71 1.28
C PRO A 125 -16.25 4.52 0.83
N HIS A 126 -16.01 4.02 -0.39
CA HIS A 126 -16.79 2.96 -1.00
C HIS A 126 -16.26 1.54 -0.74
N ASP A 127 -15.00 1.38 -0.31
CA ASP A 127 -14.32 0.09 -0.20
C ASP A 127 -14.96 -0.85 0.83
N ILE A 128 -15.31 -0.35 2.02
CA ILE A 128 -15.99 -1.13 3.07
C ILE A 128 -17.43 -1.45 2.67
N ILE A 129 -18.09 -0.55 1.98
CA ILE A 129 -19.43 -0.77 1.44
C ILE A 129 -19.38 -1.93 0.43
N SER A 130 -18.30 -2.07 -0.36
CA SER A 130 -18.10 -3.18 -1.30
C SER A 130 -18.12 -4.54 -0.59
N ILE A 131 -17.47 -4.70 0.57
CA ILE A 131 -17.50 -5.95 1.34
C ILE A 131 -18.92 -6.29 1.77
N ASN A 132 -19.62 -5.34 2.38
CA ASN A 132 -20.98 -5.53 2.88
C ASN A 132 -21.98 -5.85 1.75
N THR A 133 -21.83 -5.17 0.60
CA THR A 133 -22.73 -5.38 -0.55
C THR A 133 -22.47 -6.72 -1.22
N ALA A 134 -21.21 -7.12 -1.40
CA ALA A 134 -20.83 -8.42 -1.96
C ALA A 134 -21.33 -9.57 -1.05
N SER A 135 -21.16 -9.42 0.26
CA SER A 135 -21.71 -10.38 1.24
C SER A 135 -23.23 -10.48 1.16
N ALA A 136 -23.94 -9.36 1.06
CA ALA A 136 -25.40 -9.36 0.93
C ALA A 136 -25.85 -10.06 -0.37
N ALA A 137 -25.15 -9.83 -1.50
CA ALA A 137 -25.45 -10.51 -2.77
C ALA A 137 -25.24 -12.02 -2.66
N LEU A 138 -24.18 -12.48 -2.00
CA LEU A 138 -23.95 -13.89 -1.71
C LEU A 138 -25.03 -14.46 -0.77
N HIS A 139 -25.44 -13.70 0.25
CA HIS A 139 -26.40 -14.15 1.25
C HIS A 139 -27.82 -14.41 0.68
N ILE A 140 -28.16 -13.73 -0.44
CA ILE A 140 -29.43 -13.94 -1.15
C ILE A 140 -29.29 -14.79 -2.44
N SER A 141 -28.10 -15.37 -2.70
CA SER A 141 -27.82 -16.10 -3.96
C SER A 141 -28.21 -17.56 -3.95
N GLY A 142 -28.44 -18.17 -2.78
CA GLY A 142 -28.60 -19.61 -2.61
C GLY A 142 -27.32 -20.43 -2.70
N MET A 143 -26.15 -19.81 -2.90
CA MET A 143 -24.83 -20.47 -2.79
C MET A 143 -24.57 -20.93 -1.35
N PRO A 144 -23.70 -21.95 -1.15
CA PRO A 144 -23.35 -22.44 0.19
C PRO A 144 -22.39 -21.47 0.90
N PHE A 145 -22.88 -20.26 1.13
CA PHE A 145 -22.13 -19.17 1.77
C PHE A 145 -22.55 -19.08 3.24
N GLU A 146 -21.59 -19.32 4.14
CA GLU A 146 -21.77 -19.34 5.61
C GLU A 146 -21.70 -17.93 6.24
N GLY A 147 -22.19 -16.94 5.50
CA GLY A 147 -22.36 -15.56 5.97
C GLY A 147 -23.73 -15.30 6.60
N PRO A 148 -24.10 -14.03 6.79
CA PRO A 148 -23.45 -12.85 6.19
C PRO A 148 -22.18 -12.39 6.90
N ILE A 149 -21.30 -11.76 6.15
CA ILE A 149 -20.10 -11.09 6.63
C ILE A 149 -20.40 -9.59 6.74
N GLY A 150 -20.11 -9.00 7.89
CA GLY A 150 -20.16 -7.57 8.08
C GLY A 150 -18.76 -6.97 8.10
N ALA A 151 -18.61 -5.74 7.66
CA ALA A 151 -17.36 -5.01 7.71
C ALA A 151 -17.58 -3.56 8.17
N THR A 152 -16.58 -3.01 8.87
CA THR A 152 -16.53 -1.62 9.30
C THR A 152 -15.09 -1.10 9.23
N ARG A 153 -14.94 0.21 9.00
CA ARG A 153 -13.69 0.93 9.21
C ARG A 153 -13.81 1.72 10.52
N LEU A 154 -12.76 1.73 11.30
CA LEU A 154 -12.60 2.57 12.47
C LEU A 154 -11.42 3.52 12.24
N ALA A 155 -11.58 4.81 12.55
CA ALA A 155 -10.49 5.79 12.57
C ALA A 155 -10.20 6.19 14.02
N HIS A 156 -8.91 6.26 14.38
CA HIS A 156 -8.50 6.72 15.70
C HIS A 156 -8.22 8.23 15.67
N LEU A 157 -9.18 9.01 16.15
CA LEU A 157 -9.15 10.47 16.16
C LEU A 157 -9.34 10.99 17.59
N ASP A 158 -8.45 11.84 18.07
CA ASP A 158 -8.48 12.46 19.40
C ASP A 158 -8.69 11.45 20.56
N GLY A 159 -8.05 10.29 20.45
CA GLY A 159 -8.14 9.23 21.47
C GLY A 159 -9.43 8.42 21.45
N LYS A 160 -10.23 8.51 20.39
CA LYS A 160 -11.48 7.77 20.22
C LYS A 160 -11.50 7.02 18.90
N TRP A 161 -12.17 5.88 18.89
CA TRP A 161 -12.47 5.13 17.68
C TRP A 161 -13.79 5.60 17.07
N ILE A 162 -13.76 6.06 15.81
CA ILE A 162 -14.93 6.52 15.06
C ILE A 162 -15.22 5.48 13.97
N ALA A 163 -16.44 4.96 13.94
CA ALA A 163 -16.86 3.96 12.95
C ALA A 163 -17.33 4.60 11.65
N ASN A 164 -16.94 4.00 10.53
CA ASN A 164 -17.25 4.44 9.16
C ASN A 164 -16.97 5.95 8.99
N PRO A 165 -15.69 6.36 9.20
CA PRO A 165 -15.29 7.76 9.11
C PRO A 165 -15.44 8.28 7.68
N THR A 166 -15.62 9.59 7.56
CA THR A 166 -15.47 10.30 6.28
C THR A 166 -14.01 10.33 5.84
N TYR A 167 -13.75 10.63 4.56
CA TYR A 167 -12.38 10.85 4.07
C TYR A 167 -11.63 11.90 4.90
N GLN A 168 -12.31 12.99 5.30
CA GLN A 168 -11.72 14.03 6.14
C GLN A 168 -11.33 13.49 7.52
N GLN A 169 -12.24 12.80 8.20
CA GLN A 169 -11.95 12.19 9.52
C GLN A 169 -10.82 11.16 9.44
N GLY A 170 -10.76 10.37 8.35
CA GLY A 170 -9.66 9.45 8.07
C GLY A 170 -8.33 10.19 7.92
N ALA A 171 -8.29 11.26 7.13
CA ALA A 171 -7.09 12.08 6.93
C ALA A 171 -6.61 12.76 8.23
N GLU A 172 -7.53 13.20 9.08
CA GLU A 172 -7.23 13.82 10.38
C GLU A 172 -6.79 12.79 11.44
N SER A 173 -7.18 11.52 11.30
CA SER A 173 -6.87 10.44 12.25
C SER A 173 -5.37 10.11 12.27
N THR A 174 -4.91 9.38 13.28
CA THR A 174 -3.55 8.85 13.38
C THR A 174 -3.45 7.42 12.85
N PHE A 175 -4.59 6.72 12.78
CA PHE A 175 -4.61 5.31 12.41
C PHE A 175 -6.01 4.90 11.93
N GLU A 176 -6.07 4.02 10.95
CA GLU A 176 -7.30 3.39 10.48
C GLU A 176 -7.23 1.87 10.64
N LEU A 177 -8.37 1.29 11.01
CA LEU A 177 -8.55 -0.13 11.27
C LEU A 177 -9.80 -0.62 10.53
N VAL A 178 -9.63 -1.48 9.53
CA VAL A 178 -10.71 -2.18 8.85
C VAL A 178 -10.85 -3.57 9.45
N VAL A 179 -12.06 -3.94 9.85
CA VAL A 179 -12.38 -5.27 10.37
C VAL A 179 -13.57 -5.84 9.62
N ALA A 180 -13.47 -7.09 9.20
CA ALA A 180 -14.59 -7.87 8.71
C ALA A 180 -14.78 -9.13 9.57
N GLY A 181 -16.01 -9.50 9.79
CA GLY A 181 -16.35 -10.64 10.64
C GLY A 181 -17.74 -11.18 10.40
N ARG A 182 -18.03 -12.31 11.03
CA ARG A 182 -19.33 -12.94 11.05
C ARG A 182 -19.84 -13.10 12.48
N GLU A 183 -21.15 -13.14 12.64
CA GLU A 183 -21.76 -13.41 13.93
C GLU A 183 -21.82 -14.91 14.17
N LEU A 184 -21.38 -15.35 15.35
CA LEU A 184 -21.42 -16.72 15.81
C LEU A 184 -22.80 -17.04 16.44
N ASP A 185 -23.13 -18.33 16.62
CA ASP A 185 -24.38 -18.79 17.21
C ASP A 185 -24.62 -18.24 18.64
N ASN A 186 -23.56 -17.91 19.36
CA ASN A 186 -23.63 -17.30 20.70
C ASN A 186 -23.88 -15.78 20.68
N GLY A 187 -23.99 -15.18 19.49
CA GLY A 187 -24.19 -13.74 19.28
C GLY A 187 -22.89 -12.90 19.36
N ASP A 188 -21.73 -13.53 19.56
CA ASP A 188 -20.43 -12.83 19.44
C ASP A 188 -20.00 -12.72 17.97
N VAL A 189 -19.07 -11.79 17.69
CA VAL A 189 -18.55 -11.56 16.34
C VAL A 189 -17.13 -12.15 16.22
N ALA A 190 -17.00 -13.11 15.33
CA ALA A 190 -15.71 -13.69 14.95
C ALA A 190 -14.99 -12.80 13.94
N ILE A 191 -13.72 -12.47 14.21
CA ILE A 191 -12.86 -11.75 13.26
C ILE A 191 -12.46 -12.69 12.13
N MET A 192 -12.75 -12.29 10.89
CA MET A 192 -12.36 -13.00 9.67
C MET A 192 -11.19 -12.31 8.96
N MET A 193 -11.07 -11.00 9.06
CA MET A 193 -10.04 -10.23 8.40
C MET A 193 -9.81 -8.91 9.15
N VAL A 194 -8.54 -8.50 9.25
CA VAL A 194 -8.15 -7.14 9.67
C VAL A 194 -7.18 -6.56 8.66
N GLU A 195 -7.34 -5.27 8.38
CA GLU A 195 -6.39 -4.45 7.63
C GLU A 195 -6.28 -3.10 8.33
N ALA A 196 -5.07 -2.70 8.71
CA ALA A 196 -4.91 -1.47 9.49
C ALA A 196 -3.60 -0.77 9.16
N GLY A 197 -3.55 0.54 9.41
CA GLY A 197 -2.33 1.30 9.23
C GLY A 197 -2.38 2.74 9.71
N ALA A 198 -1.19 3.29 9.94
CA ALA A 198 -0.99 4.69 10.25
C ALA A 198 -1.35 5.57 9.04
N THR A 199 -1.96 6.71 9.31
CA THR A 199 -2.29 7.69 8.28
C THR A 199 -1.07 8.54 7.90
N PRO A 200 -1.04 9.19 6.73
CA PRO A 200 0.00 10.14 6.39
C PRO A 200 0.19 11.20 7.50
N GLY A 201 1.44 11.48 7.87
CA GLY A 201 1.77 12.43 8.93
C GLY A 201 1.37 11.99 10.36
N ALA A 202 1.03 10.73 10.60
CA ALA A 202 0.62 10.22 11.92
C ALA A 202 1.65 10.54 13.01
N PHE A 203 2.95 10.38 12.75
CA PHE A 203 3.99 10.66 13.72
C PHE A 203 4.15 12.17 14.00
N LYS A 204 3.89 13.03 13.03
CA LYS A 204 3.81 14.48 13.23
C LYS A 204 2.64 14.85 14.17
N LYS A 205 1.46 14.23 13.97
CA LYS A 205 0.29 14.39 14.85
C LYS A 205 0.59 13.88 16.27
N ILE A 206 1.26 12.72 16.39
CA ILE A 206 1.68 12.16 17.68
C ILE A 206 2.69 13.07 18.38
N ALA A 207 3.65 13.64 17.67
CA ALA A 207 4.59 14.62 18.22
C ALA A 207 3.88 15.91 18.69
N ALA A 208 2.77 16.27 18.05
CA ALA A 208 1.90 17.38 18.44
C ALA A 208 0.95 17.04 19.61
N GLY A 209 0.96 15.81 20.13
CA GLY A 209 0.21 15.42 21.31
C GLY A 209 -0.92 14.40 21.06
N ALA A 210 -1.12 13.93 19.84
CA ALA A 210 -2.08 12.87 19.60
C ALA A 210 -1.63 11.55 20.25
N PRO A 211 -2.56 10.69 20.70
CA PRO A 211 -2.22 9.42 21.33
C PRO A 211 -1.45 8.48 20.40
N LYS A 212 -0.45 7.78 20.95
CA LYS A 212 0.29 6.73 20.26
C LYS A 212 -0.59 5.49 20.09
N ILE A 213 -0.46 4.82 18.94
CA ILE A 213 -1.12 3.54 18.67
C ILE A 213 -0.24 2.41 19.20
N SER A 214 -0.46 2.07 20.46
CA SER A 214 0.14 0.89 21.09
C SER A 214 -0.69 -0.37 20.82
N GLU A 215 -0.15 -1.53 21.21
CA GLU A 215 -0.87 -2.80 21.19
C GLU A 215 -2.18 -2.74 22.00
N ASP A 216 -2.17 -2.06 23.14
CA ASP A 216 -3.36 -1.93 24.02
C ASP A 216 -4.46 -1.08 23.36
N VAL A 217 -4.10 0.05 22.74
CA VAL A 217 -5.05 0.91 22.00
C VAL A 217 -5.66 0.13 20.82
N LEU A 218 -4.85 -0.69 20.15
CA LEU A 218 -5.35 -1.53 19.06
C LEU A 218 -6.33 -2.60 19.54
N ILE A 219 -6.07 -3.23 20.71
CA ILE A 219 -6.99 -4.19 21.34
C ILE A 219 -8.32 -3.53 21.71
N GLU A 220 -8.31 -2.27 22.13
CA GLU A 220 -9.55 -1.51 22.37
C GLU A 220 -10.33 -1.30 21.06
N GLY A 221 -9.67 -0.91 19.99
CA GLY A 221 -10.29 -0.81 18.66
C GLY A 221 -10.91 -2.12 18.20
N LEU A 222 -10.22 -3.23 18.51
CA LEU A 222 -10.73 -4.59 18.25
C LEU A 222 -11.91 -5.01 19.16
N LYS A 223 -12.39 -4.18 20.08
CA LYS A 223 -13.65 -4.39 20.83
C LYS A 223 -14.78 -3.53 20.25
N GLU A 224 -14.48 -2.32 19.78
CA GLU A 224 -15.47 -1.40 19.24
C GLU A 224 -16.11 -1.88 17.92
N TYR A 225 -15.40 -2.65 17.09
CA TYR A 225 -15.90 -3.10 15.80
C TYR A 225 -17.16 -3.99 15.89
N LYS A 226 -17.32 -4.76 16.96
CA LYS A 226 -18.36 -5.79 17.10
C LYS A 226 -19.74 -5.20 16.86
N LYS A 227 -20.06 -4.08 17.50
CA LYS A 227 -21.34 -3.38 17.36
C LYS A 227 -21.67 -3.04 15.91
N TRP A 228 -20.68 -2.53 15.17
CA TRP A 228 -20.90 -2.03 13.81
C TRP A 228 -20.91 -3.15 12.77
N ILE A 229 -20.15 -4.21 13.00
CA ILE A 229 -20.25 -5.43 12.19
C ILE A 229 -21.63 -6.08 12.39
N SER A 230 -22.10 -6.24 13.62
CA SER A 230 -23.45 -6.76 13.88
C SER A 230 -24.54 -5.89 13.25
N ALA A 231 -24.37 -4.56 13.23
CA ALA A 231 -25.31 -3.67 12.56
C ALA A 231 -25.34 -3.91 11.04
N ALA A 232 -24.17 -4.04 10.39
CA ALA A 232 -24.07 -4.34 8.97
C ALA A 232 -24.64 -5.74 8.62
N ILE A 233 -24.39 -6.74 9.46
CA ILE A 233 -24.96 -8.10 9.33
C ILE A 233 -26.46 -8.07 9.45
N LYS A 234 -27.00 -7.31 10.40
CA LYS A 234 -28.46 -7.18 10.59
C LYS A 234 -29.16 -6.65 9.33
N ILE A 235 -28.61 -5.64 8.67
CA ILE A 235 -29.20 -5.09 7.43
C ILE A 235 -29.27 -6.17 6.34
N GLN A 236 -28.24 -6.99 6.20
CA GLN A 236 -28.18 -8.09 5.23
C GLN A 236 -29.21 -9.19 5.54
N ARG A 237 -29.35 -9.54 6.82
CA ARG A 237 -30.39 -10.51 7.27
C ARG A 237 -31.80 -9.97 7.05
N ASP A 238 -32.03 -8.69 7.40
CA ASP A 238 -33.33 -8.05 7.19
C ASP A 238 -33.69 -8.01 5.70
N LEU A 239 -32.71 -7.76 4.80
CA LEU A 239 -32.91 -7.84 3.35
C LEU A 239 -33.31 -9.25 2.92
N LYS A 240 -32.59 -10.29 3.37
CA LYS A 240 -32.94 -11.69 3.04
C LYS A 240 -34.32 -12.05 3.50
N ILE A 241 -34.69 -11.71 4.74
CA ILE A 241 -36.05 -11.95 5.28
C ILE A 241 -37.11 -11.27 4.41
N ALA A 242 -36.88 -10.04 3.98
CA ALA A 242 -37.78 -9.31 3.11
C ALA A 242 -37.90 -9.95 1.72
N VAL A 243 -36.80 -10.46 1.16
CA VAL A 243 -36.79 -11.19 -0.12
C VAL A 243 -37.56 -12.48 0.00
N GLU A 244 -37.37 -13.27 1.05
CA GLU A 244 -38.08 -14.54 1.28
C GLU A 244 -39.57 -14.33 1.58
N ALA A 245 -39.94 -13.23 2.22
CA ALA A 245 -41.34 -12.87 2.45
C ALA A 245 -42.09 -12.54 1.16
N GLU A 246 -41.45 -11.90 0.19
CA GLU A 246 -42.05 -11.50 -1.08
C GLU A 246 -41.99 -12.61 -2.12
N ASN A 247 -40.87 -13.35 -2.23
CA ASN A 247 -40.59 -14.29 -3.31
C ASN A 247 -40.63 -15.76 -2.89
N GLY A 248 -40.81 -16.04 -1.61
CA GLY A 248 -40.65 -17.37 -1.03
C GLY A 248 -39.21 -17.72 -0.69
N PRO A 249 -38.98 -18.89 -0.07
CA PRO A 249 -37.64 -19.31 0.37
C PRO A 249 -36.64 -19.34 -0.78
N ILE A 250 -35.41 -18.85 -0.52
CA ILE A 250 -34.32 -18.89 -1.50
C ILE A 250 -33.87 -20.34 -1.69
N ALA A 251 -33.96 -20.84 -2.93
CA ALA A 251 -33.52 -22.19 -3.25
C ALA A 251 -32.02 -22.34 -3.15
N ALA A 252 -31.57 -23.33 -2.37
CA ALA A 252 -30.14 -23.64 -2.28
C ALA A 252 -29.61 -24.20 -3.61
N ILE A 253 -28.42 -23.75 -4.01
CA ILE A 253 -27.73 -24.27 -5.19
C ILE A 253 -27.18 -25.67 -4.84
N VAL A 254 -27.52 -26.65 -5.64
CA VAL A 254 -26.98 -28.01 -5.51
C VAL A 254 -25.61 -28.07 -6.17
N TYR A 255 -24.61 -28.57 -5.46
CA TYR A 255 -23.27 -28.82 -5.96
C TYR A 255 -22.77 -30.20 -5.57
N THR A 256 -21.78 -30.71 -6.28
CA THR A 256 -21.11 -31.96 -5.94
C THR A 256 -19.90 -31.64 -5.05
N PRO A 257 -19.86 -32.08 -3.78
CA PRO A 257 -18.71 -31.91 -2.91
C PRO A 257 -17.44 -32.50 -3.54
N ASN A 258 -16.34 -31.76 -3.49
CA ASN A 258 -15.05 -32.29 -3.94
C ASN A 258 -14.49 -33.23 -2.88
N VAL A 259 -14.09 -34.41 -3.31
CA VAL A 259 -13.39 -35.38 -2.45
C VAL A 259 -11.91 -35.32 -2.78
N ASP A 260 -11.08 -34.86 -1.85
CA ASP A 260 -9.64 -34.76 -2.05
C ASP A 260 -8.95 -36.13 -1.94
N TYR A 261 -9.45 -37.03 -1.10
CA TYR A 261 -9.03 -38.42 -0.91
C TYR A 261 -10.07 -39.20 -0.10
N THR A 262 -10.02 -40.52 -0.15
CA THR A 262 -10.91 -41.37 0.69
C THR A 262 -10.22 -41.76 2.01
N PRO A 263 -10.97 -42.15 3.06
CA PRO A 263 -10.40 -42.64 4.30
C PRO A 263 -9.44 -43.85 4.09
N GLU A 264 -9.82 -44.77 3.18
CA GLU A 264 -9.02 -45.95 2.85
C GLU A 264 -7.65 -45.57 2.28
N ILE A 265 -7.61 -44.57 1.36
CA ILE A 265 -6.37 -44.06 0.77
C ILE A 265 -5.52 -43.39 1.87
N MET A 266 -6.12 -42.61 2.78
CA MET A 266 -5.39 -41.98 3.86
C MET A 266 -4.72 -43.01 4.79
N GLU A 267 -5.43 -44.09 5.17
CA GLU A 267 -4.89 -45.15 6.00
C GLU A 267 -3.76 -45.92 5.27
N ALA A 268 -3.92 -46.19 3.97
CA ALA A 268 -2.88 -46.80 3.16
C ALA A 268 -1.63 -45.92 3.07
N VAL A 269 -1.78 -44.60 2.89
CA VAL A 269 -0.69 -43.62 2.86
C VAL A 269 0.03 -43.56 4.20
N LYS A 270 -0.70 -43.48 5.32
CA LYS A 270 -0.10 -43.49 6.67
C LYS A 270 0.67 -44.75 6.93
N ALA A 271 0.12 -45.92 6.57
CA ALA A 271 0.81 -47.22 6.74
C ALA A 271 2.04 -47.36 5.85
N ALA A 272 2.02 -46.77 4.65
CA ALA A 272 3.11 -46.92 3.70
C ALA A 272 4.33 -46.04 3.99
N VAL A 273 4.12 -44.77 4.45
CA VAL A 273 5.19 -43.74 4.53
C VAL A 273 5.12 -42.87 5.79
N GLY A 274 4.24 -43.16 6.77
CA GLY A 274 4.03 -42.26 7.93
C GLY A 274 5.34 -42.02 8.71
N ASP A 275 6.11 -43.04 9.02
CA ASP A 275 7.37 -42.90 9.75
C ASP A 275 8.46 -42.17 8.97
N ASP A 276 8.55 -42.40 7.65
CA ASP A 276 9.55 -41.76 6.81
C ASP A 276 9.17 -40.28 6.56
N THR A 277 7.87 -39.98 6.46
CA THR A 277 7.37 -38.61 6.38
C THR A 277 7.67 -37.86 7.68
N ASN A 278 7.45 -38.45 8.85
CA ASN A 278 7.81 -37.86 10.14
C ASN A 278 9.31 -37.48 10.21
N LYS A 279 10.21 -38.38 9.77
CA LYS A 279 11.65 -38.13 9.75
C LYS A 279 12.01 -37.02 8.75
N ALA A 280 11.37 -37.00 7.58
CA ALA A 280 11.61 -35.98 6.54
C ALA A 280 11.16 -34.60 6.99
N MET A 281 10.03 -34.50 7.70
CA MET A 281 9.46 -33.21 8.12
C MET A 281 10.29 -32.47 9.18
N VAL A 282 11.27 -33.12 9.84
CA VAL A 282 12.19 -32.48 10.80
C VAL A 282 13.54 -32.10 10.19
N ILE A 283 13.74 -32.29 8.88
CA ILE A 283 14.95 -31.84 8.18
C ILE A 283 14.90 -30.30 8.14
N ALA A 284 15.86 -29.65 8.78
CA ALA A 284 15.86 -28.19 8.95
C ALA A 284 16.03 -27.44 7.62
N ASP A 285 16.94 -27.89 6.75
CA ASP A 285 17.15 -27.30 5.42
C ASP A 285 15.93 -27.53 4.52
N LYS A 286 15.42 -26.44 3.93
CA LYS A 286 14.24 -26.47 3.06
C LYS A 286 14.44 -27.30 1.81
N HIS A 287 15.60 -27.19 1.17
CA HIS A 287 15.90 -27.87 -0.08
C HIS A 287 16.00 -29.38 0.13
N ASP A 288 16.79 -29.80 1.12
CA ASP A 288 16.98 -31.22 1.48
C ASP A 288 15.66 -31.85 1.92
N ARG A 289 14.87 -31.13 2.71
CA ARG A 289 13.53 -31.58 3.12
C ARG A 289 12.61 -31.76 1.91
N THR A 290 12.60 -30.82 0.98
CA THR A 290 11.76 -30.90 -0.23
C THR A 290 12.16 -32.08 -1.10
N LEU A 291 13.46 -32.26 -1.35
CA LEU A 291 13.99 -33.41 -2.11
C LEU A 291 13.55 -34.73 -1.47
N ARG A 292 13.72 -34.87 -0.16
CA ARG A 292 13.35 -36.12 0.52
C ARG A 292 11.85 -36.40 0.50
N LEU A 293 11.01 -35.36 0.64
CA LEU A 293 9.55 -35.49 0.54
C LEU A 293 9.10 -35.84 -0.89
N ASP A 294 9.76 -35.30 -1.92
CA ASP A 294 9.47 -35.66 -3.29
C ASP A 294 9.88 -37.12 -3.64
N GLU A 295 11.00 -37.59 -3.09
CA GLU A 295 11.40 -39.03 -3.16
C GLU A 295 10.32 -39.91 -2.50
N ILE A 296 9.94 -39.61 -1.26
CA ILE A 296 8.91 -40.38 -0.52
C ILE A 296 7.59 -40.39 -1.31
N LYS A 297 7.20 -39.25 -1.89
CA LYS A 297 5.99 -39.13 -2.71
C LYS A 297 6.04 -39.98 -3.98
N ALA A 298 7.20 -40.03 -4.65
CA ALA A 298 7.39 -40.87 -5.83
C ALA A 298 7.32 -42.38 -5.47
N GLU A 299 8.05 -42.81 -4.44
CA GLU A 299 8.02 -44.19 -3.89
C GLU A 299 6.60 -44.59 -3.46
N LEU A 300 5.86 -43.66 -2.80
CA LEU A 300 4.50 -43.88 -2.37
C LEU A 300 3.53 -44.11 -3.55
N VAL A 301 3.61 -43.26 -4.58
CA VAL A 301 2.77 -43.40 -5.79
C VAL A 301 3.08 -44.70 -6.51
N GLU A 302 4.36 -45.09 -6.66
CA GLU A 302 4.77 -46.35 -7.27
C GLU A 302 4.23 -47.55 -6.46
N LYS A 303 4.36 -47.50 -5.12
CA LYS A 303 3.92 -48.59 -4.21
C LYS A 303 2.39 -48.79 -4.22
N LEU A 304 1.60 -47.68 -4.16
CA LEU A 304 0.17 -47.77 -4.01
C LEU A 304 -0.60 -47.80 -5.34
N CYS A 305 -0.08 -47.10 -6.35
CA CYS A 305 -0.72 -47.04 -7.67
C CYS A 305 -0.14 -48.02 -8.68
N GLY A 306 1.14 -48.43 -8.47
CA GLY A 306 1.84 -49.33 -9.37
C GLY A 306 2.15 -48.70 -10.72
N THR A 307 2.41 -49.54 -11.71
CA THR A 307 2.63 -49.18 -13.12
C THR A 307 1.54 -49.76 -14.01
N THR A 308 1.54 -49.39 -15.28
CA THR A 308 0.60 -49.96 -16.27
C THR A 308 0.77 -51.51 -16.40
N GLU A 309 1.98 -52.02 -16.17
CA GLU A 309 2.27 -53.45 -16.30
C GLU A 309 2.01 -54.21 -14.98
N ALA A 310 2.14 -53.52 -13.82
CA ALA A 310 1.90 -54.07 -12.49
C ALA A 310 1.03 -53.08 -11.67
N PRO A 311 -0.30 -53.06 -11.90
CA PRO A 311 -1.17 -52.12 -11.24
C PRO A 311 -1.25 -52.38 -9.72
N GLY A 312 -1.13 -51.31 -8.94
CA GLY A 312 -1.34 -51.31 -7.50
C GLY A 312 -2.82 -51.22 -7.12
N GLU A 313 -3.11 -51.28 -5.82
CA GLU A 313 -4.47 -51.20 -5.25
C GLU A 313 -5.24 -49.91 -5.68
N PHE A 314 -4.51 -48.79 -5.79
CA PHE A 314 -5.08 -47.47 -6.13
C PHE A 314 -4.59 -46.95 -7.50
N VAL A 315 -4.51 -47.83 -8.50
CA VAL A 315 -3.94 -47.56 -9.83
C VAL A 315 -4.54 -46.34 -10.54
N ASN A 316 -5.82 -46.04 -10.32
CA ASN A 316 -6.53 -44.90 -10.92
C ASN A 316 -6.58 -43.67 -10.02
N ASP A 317 -6.07 -43.74 -8.79
CA ASP A 317 -6.28 -42.77 -7.73
C ASP A 317 -5.01 -41.99 -7.37
N ALA A 318 -4.03 -41.92 -8.26
CA ALA A 318 -2.73 -41.28 -8.02
C ALA A 318 -2.86 -39.82 -7.53
N LYS A 319 -3.89 -39.07 -7.98
CA LYS A 319 -4.21 -37.73 -7.48
C LYS A 319 -4.64 -37.78 -6.01
N PHE A 320 -5.51 -38.69 -5.63
CA PHE A 320 -6.00 -38.85 -4.26
C PHE A 320 -4.88 -39.28 -3.31
N VAL A 321 -3.99 -40.17 -3.76
CA VAL A 321 -2.79 -40.58 -2.99
C VAL A 321 -1.89 -39.39 -2.72
N LYS A 322 -1.62 -38.53 -3.72
CA LYS A 322 -0.81 -37.32 -3.56
C LYS A 322 -1.49 -36.31 -2.62
N ASN A 323 -2.79 -36.13 -2.72
CA ASN A 323 -3.55 -35.24 -1.85
C ASN A 323 -3.55 -35.74 -0.40
N ALA A 324 -3.76 -37.04 -0.18
CA ALA A 324 -3.67 -37.65 1.15
C ALA A 324 -2.27 -37.50 1.75
N PHE A 325 -1.20 -37.66 0.96
CA PHE A 325 0.18 -37.41 1.40
C PHE A 325 0.40 -35.95 1.82
N SER A 326 -0.09 -34.98 1.05
CA SER A 326 -0.01 -33.57 1.41
C SER A 326 -0.79 -33.25 2.70
N LYS A 327 -1.94 -33.89 2.90
CA LYS A 327 -2.71 -33.77 4.14
C LYS A 327 -2.01 -34.41 5.33
N LEU A 328 -1.34 -35.56 5.14
CA LEU A 328 -0.52 -36.19 6.17
C LEU A 328 0.64 -35.29 6.62
N GLN A 329 1.34 -34.66 5.68
CA GLN A 329 2.40 -33.69 6.02
C GLN A 329 1.84 -32.54 6.88
N LYS A 330 0.70 -31.97 6.49
CA LYS A 330 0.02 -30.93 7.29
C LYS A 330 -0.31 -31.42 8.70
N GLN A 331 -0.85 -32.63 8.86
CA GLN A 331 -1.19 -33.21 10.16
C GLN A 331 0.05 -33.38 11.04
N ILE A 332 1.13 -33.93 10.48
CA ILE A 332 2.40 -34.18 11.20
C ILE A 332 2.97 -32.85 11.75
N VAL A 333 3.03 -31.81 10.91
CA VAL A 333 3.56 -30.50 11.32
C VAL A 333 2.72 -29.88 12.42
N ARG A 334 1.40 -29.86 12.25
CA ARG A 334 0.48 -29.26 13.23
C ARG A 334 0.57 -29.99 14.57
N GLN A 335 0.59 -31.33 14.55
CA GLN A 335 0.70 -32.15 15.76
C GLN A 335 2.05 -31.93 16.45
N SER A 336 3.16 -31.90 15.70
CA SER A 336 4.50 -31.61 16.25
C SER A 336 4.54 -30.28 16.99
N ILE A 337 3.95 -29.22 16.39
CA ILE A 337 3.92 -27.89 16.99
C ILE A 337 3.10 -27.88 18.29
N VAL A 338 1.95 -28.55 18.32
CA VAL A 338 1.04 -28.55 19.49
C VAL A 338 1.55 -29.45 20.63
N ASP A 339 2.14 -30.59 20.31
CA ASP A 339 2.55 -31.60 21.32
C ASP A 339 3.98 -31.39 21.85
N SER A 340 4.91 -31.02 20.95
CA SER A 340 6.34 -30.92 21.31
C SER A 340 6.90 -29.50 21.25
N GLU A 341 6.08 -28.51 20.90
CA GLU A 341 6.49 -27.11 20.70
C GLU A 341 7.70 -26.98 19.75
N THR A 342 7.84 -27.93 18.82
CA THR A 342 8.95 -27.99 17.88
C THR A 342 8.44 -27.68 16.48
N ARG A 343 9.07 -26.71 15.81
CA ARG A 343 8.76 -26.24 14.47
C ARG A 343 9.51 -27.06 13.41
N ILE A 344 9.11 -26.90 12.14
CA ILE A 344 9.68 -27.63 10.99
C ILE A 344 11.21 -27.49 10.89
N ASP A 345 11.75 -26.32 11.24
CA ASP A 345 13.18 -26.01 11.19
C ASP A 345 13.89 -26.18 12.56
N GLY A 346 13.21 -26.76 13.54
CA GLY A 346 13.75 -27.03 14.87
C GLY A 346 13.71 -25.85 15.84
N ARG A 347 13.25 -24.67 15.40
CA ARG A 347 13.07 -23.49 16.28
C ARG A 347 11.97 -23.69 17.32
N LYS A 348 12.04 -22.92 18.40
CA LYS A 348 10.95 -22.77 19.37
C LYS A 348 9.86 -21.85 18.79
N LEU A 349 8.71 -21.80 19.48
CA LEU A 349 7.53 -21.09 19.02
C LEU A 349 7.75 -19.58 18.86
N ASP A 350 8.57 -18.98 19.71
CA ASP A 350 8.87 -17.54 19.79
C ASP A 350 10.22 -17.14 19.17
N GLU A 351 10.93 -18.09 18.57
CA GLU A 351 12.28 -17.87 18.06
C GLU A 351 12.27 -17.29 16.64
N LEU A 352 13.12 -16.26 16.44
CA LEU A 352 13.39 -15.65 15.13
C LEU A 352 14.46 -16.45 14.36
N ARG A 353 14.35 -16.47 13.04
CA ARG A 353 15.45 -16.87 12.16
C ARG A 353 16.62 -15.89 12.29
N PRO A 354 17.86 -16.28 11.94
CA PRO A 354 18.99 -15.35 11.86
C PRO A 354 18.67 -14.15 10.96
N ILE A 355 19.00 -12.95 11.43
CA ILE A 355 18.72 -11.70 10.72
C ILE A 355 20.04 -11.03 10.35
N SER A 356 20.14 -10.51 9.14
CA SER A 356 21.18 -9.58 8.71
C SER A 356 20.60 -8.42 7.90
N ALA A 357 21.29 -7.29 7.95
CA ALA A 357 20.93 -6.09 7.22
C ALA A 357 22.17 -5.39 6.71
N GLU A 358 22.08 -4.80 5.52
CA GLU A 358 23.14 -4.00 4.90
C GLU A 358 22.52 -2.78 4.22
N VAL A 359 23.28 -1.68 4.16
CA VAL A 359 22.87 -0.44 3.48
C VAL A 359 23.98 0.07 2.56
N GLY A 360 23.64 0.89 1.58
CA GLY A 360 24.61 1.51 0.69
C GLY A 360 25.29 0.53 -0.27
N ILE A 361 24.65 -0.58 -0.59
CA ILE A 361 25.22 -1.66 -1.41
C ILE A 361 25.20 -1.37 -2.92
N LEU A 362 24.36 -0.42 -3.37
CA LEU A 362 24.25 -0.04 -4.78
C LEU A 362 24.79 1.38 -4.97
N GLY A 363 25.96 1.51 -5.59
CA GLY A 363 26.70 2.78 -5.70
C GLY A 363 26.02 3.89 -6.53
N GLN A 364 25.03 3.56 -7.36
CA GLN A 364 24.28 4.54 -8.17
C GLN A 364 22.87 4.82 -7.62
N ALA A 365 22.39 3.99 -6.70
CA ALA A 365 21.10 4.22 -6.05
C ALA A 365 21.19 5.40 -5.07
N HIS A 366 20.08 6.11 -4.86
CA HIS A 366 20.04 7.19 -3.88
C HIS A 366 20.08 6.67 -2.44
N GLY A 367 19.52 5.46 -2.21
CA GLY A 367 19.66 4.67 -1.00
C GLY A 367 19.27 3.22 -1.28
N SER A 368 19.87 2.29 -0.55
CA SER A 368 19.59 0.86 -0.69
C SER A 368 19.69 0.14 0.64
N GLY A 369 18.77 -0.81 0.86
CA GLY A 369 18.74 -1.69 2.03
C GLY A 369 18.54 -3.13 1.60
N LEU A 370 19.46 -4.00 1.99
CA LEU A 370 19.32 -5.45 1.88
C LEU A 370 18.93 -5.97 3.26
N PHE A 371 17.78 -6.63 3.33
CA PHE A 371 17.32 -7.26 4.55
C PHE A 371 17.17 -8.76 4.33
N GLN A 372 17.73 -9.54 5.23
CA GLN A 372 17.66 -10.99 5.19
C GLN A 372 17.21 -11.54 6.53
N ARG A 373 16.32 -12.54 6.49
CA ARG A 373 15.82 -13.30 7.64
C ARG A 373 15.75 -14.77 7.27
N GLY A 374 16.72 -15.55 7.77
CA GLY A 374 16.96 -16.91 7.28
C GLY A 374 17.15 -16.90 5.76
N GLU A 375 16.37 -17.68 5.04
CA GLU A 375 16.42 -17.80 3.58
C GLU A 375 15.65 -16.67 2.85
N THR A 376 14.84 -15.88 3.55
CA THR A 376 14.11 -14.77 2.94
C THR A 376 15.00 -13.54 2.82
N GLN A 377 15.21 -13.07 1.59
CA GLN A 377 16.05 -11.91 1.27
C GLN A 377 15.31 -10.93 0.37
N VAL A 378 15.34 -9.64 0.73
CA VAL A 378 14.71 -8.55 -0.03
C VAL A 378 15.70 -7.40 -0.18
N LEU A 379 15.86 -6.93 -1.40
CA LEU A 379 16.58 -5.71 -1.74
C LEU A 379 15.57 -4.58 -1.95
N SER A 380 15.63 -3.55 -1.12
CA SER A 380 14.84 -2.33 -1.28
C SER A 380 15.72 -1.18 -1.73
N VAL A 381 15.27 -0.45 -2.75
CA VAL A 381 16.02 0.64 -3.38
C VAL A 381 15.17 1.90 -3.39
N ALA A 382 15.67 2.96 -2.77
CA ALA A 382 15.03 4.27 -2.73
C ALA A 382 15.54 5.18 -3.84
N THR A 383 14.62 5.87 -4.49
CA THR A 383 14.89 6.93 -5.48
C THR A 383 14.15 8.18 -5.06
N LEU A 384 14.88 9.31 -5.03
CA LEU A 384 14.38 10.63 -4.68
C LEU A 384 14.25 11.48 -5.94
N GLY A 385 13.18 12.23 -6.05
CA GLY A 385 12.90 13.08 -7.21
C GLY A 385 12.23 14.39 -6.84
N MET A 386 12.06 15.28 -7.83
CA MET A 386 11.34 16.55 -7.69
C MET A 386 9.86 16.31 -7.34
N PRO A 387 9.20 17.23 -6.60
CA PRO A 387 7.76 17.14 -6.29
C PRO A 387 6.88 16.89 -7.52
N ARG A 388 7.18 17.50 -8.66
CA ARG A 388 6.44 17.29 -9.93
C ARG A 388 6.50 15.86 -10.48
N MET A 389 7.34 14.98 -9.91
CA MET A 389 7.42 13.55 -10.27
C MET A 389 6.44 12.68 -9.50
N GLU A 390 5.55 13.28 -8.72
CA GLU A 390 4.46 12.57 -8.06
C GLU A 390 3.63 11.75 -9.03
N GLN A 391 3.15 10.63 -8.54
CA GLN A 391 2.18 9.86 -9.29
C GLN A 391 0.86 10.61 -9.35
N MET A 392 0.42 10.95 -10.56
CA MET A 392 -0.91 11.49 -10.80
C MET A 392 -1.95 10.38 -10.71
N ILE A 393 -2.97 10.58 -9.88
CA ILE A 393 -4.05 9.61 -9.65
C ILE A 393 -5.34 10.13 -10.28
N ASP A 394 -5.79 9.43 -11.34
CA ASP A 394 -7.07 9.66 -11.98
C ASP A 394 -8.08 8.64 -11.45
N ALA A 395 -8.69 8.95 -10.32
CA ALA A 395 -9.58 8.06 -9.57
C ALA A 395 -10.88 8.73 -9.16
N ILE A 396 -11.78 7.94 -8.58
CA ILE A 396 -13.07 8.39 -8.03
C ILE A 396 -12.99 8.72 -6.53
N THR A 397 -11.77 8.75 -5.97
CA THR A 397 -11.49 9.11 -4.58
C THR A 397 -11.02 10.56 -4.44
N THR A 398 -10.75 11.01 -3.23
CA THR A 398 -10.24 12.36 -2.94
C THR A 398 -8.74 12.51 -3.21
N THR A 399 -8.00 11.42 -3.33
CA THR A 399 -6.56 11.42 -3.59
C THR A 399 -6.29 11.69 -5.06
N THR A 400 -5.53 12.73 -5.37
CA THR A 400 -5.19 13.14 -6.74
C THR A 400 -3.71 12.94 -7.08
N THR A 401 -2.84 12.88 -6.08
CA THR A 401 -1.40 12.68 -6.22
C THR A 401 -0.87 11.78 -5.12
N LYS A 402 0.29 11.18 -5.36
CA LYS A 402 0.99 10.32 -4.41
C LYS A 402 2.49 10.62 -4.48
N SER A 403 3.02 11.22 -3.43
CA SER A 403 4.44 11.62 -3.33
C SER A 403 5.35 10.50 -2.83
N TYR A 404 4.79 9.50 -2.15
CA TYR A 404 5.49 8.28 -1.75
C TYR A 404 4.88 7.07 -2.44
N MET A 405 5.70 6.32 -3.15
CA MET A 405 5.32 5.12 -3.89
C MET A 405 6.17 3.94 -3.43
N HIS A 406 5.54 2.82 -3.10
CA HIS A 406 6.23 1.58 -2.81
C HIS A 406 5.81 0.48 -3.80
N HIS A 407 6.76 -0.01 -4.58
CA HIS A 407 6.58 -1.09 -5.54
C HIS A 407 7.26 -2.37 -5.06
N TYR A 408 6.61 -3.49 -5.27
CA TYR A 408 7.07 -4.80 -4.83
C TYR A 408 7.07 -5.78 -6.00
N ASN A 409 8.17 -6.48 -6.18
CA ASN A 409 8.36 -7.47 -7.24
C ASN A 409 8.68 -8.84 -6.64
N PHE A 410 8.00 -9.86 -7.14
CA PHE A 410 8.17 -11.25 -6.71
C PHE A 410 8.40 -12.17 -7.93
N PRO A 411 9.64 -12.22 -8.46
CA PRO A 411 9.96 -13.05 -9.62
C PRO A 411 9.93 -14.54 -9.25
N PRO A 412 9.64 -15.45 -10.19
CA PRO A 412 9.64 -16.90 -9.97
C PRO A 412 10.96 -17.43 -9.39
N SER A 413 12.09 -16.84 -9.79
CA SER A 413 13.43 -17.18 -9.27
C SER A 413 13.57 -17.04 -7.76
N SER A 414 12.76 -16.16 -7.13
CA SER A 414 12.78 -15.96 -5.66
C SER A 414 12.36 -17.21 -4.86
N VAL A 415 11.63 -18.12 -5.47
CA VAL A 415 11.25 -19.42 -4.90
C VAL A 415 11.94 -20.60 -5.56
N GLY A 416 12.93 -20.34 -6.46
CA GLY A 416 13.66 -21.36 -7.18
C GLY A 416 12.89 -21.95 -8.38
N GLU A 417 11.86 -21.27 -8.86
CA GLU A 417 11.01 -21.75 -9.95
C GLU A 417 11.29 -21.03 -11.26
N VAL A 418 10.91 -21.68 -12.36
CA VAL A 418 10.84 -21.09 -13.71
C VAL A 418 9.40 -20.65 -13.96
N GLY A 419 9.21 -19.42 -14.40
CA GLY A 419 7.88 -18.89 -14.67
C GLY A 419 7.90 -17.61 -15.50
N ARG A 420 6.71 -17.16 -15.90
CA ARG A 420 6.56 -15.93 -16.68
C ARG A 420 6.81 -14.70 -15.80
N VAL A 421 7.72 -13.85 -16.23
CA VAL A 421 7.91 -12.50 -15.70
C VAL A 421 7.06 -11.53 -16.52
N GLY A 422 6.33 -10.63 -15.86
CA GLY A 422 5.43 -9.68 -16.51
C GLY A 422 4.95 -8.59 -15.58
N SER A 423 3.77 -8.03 -15.83
CA SER A 423 3.16 -7.02 -14.98
C SER A 423 2.85 -7.55 -13.57
N PRO A 424 2.95 -6.73 -12.53
CA PRO A 424 2.61 -7.11 -11.17
C PRO A 424 1.20 -7.71 -11.08
N LYS A 425 1.07 -8.80 -10.34
CA LYS A 425 -0.20 -9.46 -10.03
C LYS A 425 -0.85 -8.80 -8.82
N ARG A 426 -2.14 -9.07 -8.59
CA ARG A 426 -2.89 -8.56 -7.41
C ARG A 426 -2.19 -8.82 -6.07
N ARG A 427 -1.46 -9.95 -5.94
CA ARG A 427 -0.70 -10.27 -4.73
C ARG A 427 0.48 -9.32 -4.52
N GLU A 428 1.22 -9.01 -5.58
CA GLU A 428 2.37 -8.10 -5.53
C GLU A 428 1.91 -6.67 -5.20
N ILE A 429 0.81 -6.21 -5.79
CA ILE A 429 0.19 -4.91 -5.47
C ILE A 429 -0.21 -4.86 -3.98
N GLY A 430 -0.87 -5.89 -3.47
CA GLY A 430 -1.25 -5.96 -2.05
C GLY A 430 -0.07 -5.99 -1.08
N HIS A 431 1.04 -6.68 -1.43
CA HIS A 431 2.26 -6.69 -0.62
C HIS A 431 2.97 -5.33 -0.64
N GLY A 432 3.02 -4.67 -1.81
CA GLY A 432 3.54 -3.32 -1.95
C GLY A 432 2.76 -2.31 -1.12
N ALA A 433 1.44 -2.34 -1.19
CA ALA A 433 0.55 -1.47 -0.44
C ALA A 433 0.67 -1.65 1.09
N LEU A 434 0.88 -2.89 1.57
CA LEU A 434 1.12 -3.14 2.99
C LEU A 434 2.43 -2.51 3.46
N ALA A 435 3.52 -2.65 2.70
CA ALA A 435 4.80 -2.04 3.03
C ALA A 435 4.75 -0.50 2.93
N GLU A 436 4.03 0.03 1.95
CA GLU A 436 3.78 1.48 1.82
C GLU A 436 3.04 2.03 3.05
N ARG A 437 1.93 1.39 3.42
CA ARG A 437 1.13 1.76 4.60
C ARG A 437 1.93 1.69 5.89
N ALA A 438 2.86 0.73 6.01
CA ALA A 438 3.71 0.61 7.19
C ALA A 438 4.65 1.80 7.38
N LEU A 439 5.03 2.48 6.30
CA LEU A 439 6.04 3.55 6.31
C LEU A 439 5.44 4.96 6.18
N VAL A 440 4.28 5.11 5.52
CA VAL A 440 3.71 6.44 5.21
C VAL A 440 3.55 7.34 6.43
N GLY A 441 3.25 6.77 7.60
CA GLY A 441 3.04 7.52 8.84
C GLY A 441 4.32 8.17 9.42
N VAL A 442 5.51 7.65 9.08
CA VAL A 442 6.81 8.14 9.57
C VAL A 442 7.54 9.04 8.59
N LEU A 443 7.00 9.22 7.39
CA LEU A 443 7.63 10.06 6.37
C LEU A 443 7.53 11.55 6.72
N PRO A 444 8.53 12.35 6.30
CA PRO A 444 8.49 13.79 6.47
C PRO A 444 7.37 14.41 5.63
N ASP A 445 6.90 15.57 6.05
CA ASP A 445 5.98 16.40 5.27
C ASP A 445 6.70 16.94 4.03
N GLN A 446 6.04 16.95 2.88
CA GLN A 446 6.61 17.39 1.62
C GLN A 446 6.91 18.92 1.57
N ILE A 447 6.26 19.71 2.44
CA ILE A 447 6.58 21.14 2.60
C ILE A 447 7.95 21.29 3.28
N GLU A 448 8.20 20.47 4.31
CA GLU A 448 9.47 20.51 5.06
C GLU A 448 10.61 19.78 4.33
N TRP A 449 10.26 18.73 3.54
CA TRP A 449 11.21 17.91 2.81
C TRP A 449 10.69 17.63 1.40
N PRO A 450 10.98 18.51 0.41
CA PRO A 450 10.28 18.61 -0.87
C PRO A 450 10.71 17.55 -1.89
N TYR A 451 10.62 16.28 -1.54
CA TYR A 451 10.95 15.17 -2.42
C TYR A 451 9.75 14.28 -2.69
N THR A 452 9.67 13.81 -3.92
CA THR A 452 8.92 12.61 -4.27
C THR A 452 9.81 11.40 -4.04
N MET A 453 9.28 10.38 -3.39
CA MET A 453 10.01 9.18 -3.00
C MET A 453 9.43 7.94 -3.69
N ARG A 454 10.28 7.15 -4.32
CA ARG A 454 9.92 5.84 -4.84
C ARG A 454 10.82 4.77 -4.25
N VAL A 455 10.23 3.80 -3.57
CA VAL A 455 10.94 2.60 -3.11
C VAL A 455 10.51 1.40 -3.95
N VAL A 456 11.46 0.61 -4.40
CA VAL A 456 11.23 -0.67 -5.06
C VAL A 456 11.82 -1.76 -4.20
N SER A 457 11.00 -2.74 -3.82
CA SER A 457 11.44 -3.93 -3.09
C SER A 457 11.43 -5.14 -4.01
N ASP A 458 12.60 -5.64 -4.34
CA ASP A 458 12.81 -6.84 -5.14
C ASP A 458 13.06 -8.04 -4.22
N VAL A 459 12.21 -9.05 -4.29
CA VAL A 459 12.40 -10.30 -3.53
C VAL A 459 13.43 -11.16 -4.25
N LEU A 460 14.58 -11.35 -3.61
CA LEU A 460 15.68 -12.15 -4.14
C LEU A 460 15.56 -13.63 -3.75
N ALA A 461 15.09 -13.90 -2.53
CA ALA A 461 14.79 -15.25 -2.05
C ALA A 461 13.60 -15.23 -1.08
N SER A 462 12.80 -16.30 -1.07
CA SER A 462 11.58 -16.38 -0.26
C SER A 462 11.41 -17.72 0.43
N ASN A 463 11.30 -17.67 1.75
CA ASN A 463 10.75 -18.74 2.59
C ASN A 463 9.87 -18.15 3.71
N GLY A 464 8.79 -17.48 3.29
CA GLY A 464 7.80 -16.84 4.17
C GLY A 464 8.09 -15.37 4.48
N SER A 465 7.01 -14.62 4.58
CA SER A 465 6.93 -13.20 5.00
C SER A 465 7.85 -12.21 4.28
N THR A 466 7.87 -12.26 2.95
CA THR A 466 8.62 -11.30 2.12
C THR A 466 8.09 -9.87 2.22
N SER A 467 6.78 -9.68 2.43
CA SER A 467 6.19 -8.34 2.62
C SER A 467 6.75 -7.64 3.86
N GLN A 468 6.94 -8.37 4.96
CA GLN A 468 7.50 -7.81 6.19
C GLN A 468 9.03 -7.57 6.07
N ALA A 469 9.73 -8.42 5.31
CA ALA A 469 11.13 -8.16 4.94
C ALA A 469 11.24 -6.89 4.07
N SER A 470 10.27 -6.63 3.19
CA SER A 470 10.20 -5.38 2.39
C SER A 470 10.01 -4.15 3.27
N VAL A 471 9.20 -4.23 4.34
CA VAL A 471 9.08 -3.13 5.32
C VAL A 471 10.44 -2.79 5.93
N CYS A 472 11.17 -3.79 6.42
CA CYS A 472 12.50 -3.61 7.02
C CYS A 472 13.50 -3.04 6.00
N GLY A 473 13.59 -3.66 4.81
CA GLY A 473 14.48 -3.21 3.74
C GLY A 473 14.19 -1.79 3.26
N SER A 474 12.89 -1.42 3.17
CA SER A 474 12.49 -0.07 2.76
C SER A 474 12.79 0.98 3.82
N SER A 475 12.61 0.65 5.10
CA SER A 475 13.02 1.52 6.20
C SER A 475 14.52 1.81 6.15
N LEU A 476 15.34 0.77 5.95
CA LEU A 476 16.79 0.89 5.78
C LEU A 476 17.16 1.72 4.54
N ALA A 477 16.52 1.47 3.39
CA ALA A 477 16.79 2.18 2.14
C ALA A 477 16.45 3.69 2.24
N LEU A 478 15.35 4.05 2.91
CA LEU A 478 14.97 5.44 3.14
C LEU A 478 15.99 6.14 4.08
N MET A 479 16.41 5.47 5.14
CA MET A 479 17.43 6.01 6.05
C MET A 479 18.78 6.19 5.34
N ASP A 480 19.18 5.23 4.49
CA ASP A 480 20.39 5.31 3.66
C ASP A 480 20.32 6.42 2.62
N ALA A 481 19.13 6.70 2.07
CA ALA A 481 18.89 7.81 1.15
C ALA A 481 18.92 9.19 1.83
N GLY A 482 18.98 9.27 3.15
CA GLY A 482 18.93 10.52 3.91
C GLY A 482 17.51 11.07 4.12
N VAL A 483 16.48 10.23 3.95
CA VAL A 483 15.10 10.63 4.25
C VAL A 483 14.93 10.72 5.77
N PRO A 484 14.54 11.88 6.34
CA PRO A 484 14.43 12.06 7.78
C PRO A 484 13.13 11.43 8.32
N ILE A 485 13.02 10.08 8.21
CA ILE A 485 11.89 9.36 8.80
C ILE A 485 11.85 9.53 10.32
N ALA A 486 10.65 9.69 10.87
CA ALA A 486 10.46 9.95 12.30
C ALA A 486 10.92 8.78 13.21
N ALA A 487 10.88 7.55 12.68
CA ALA A 487 11.36 6.35 13.37
C ALA A 487 11.61 5.23 12.36
N PRO A 488 12.58 4.32 12.62
CA PRO A 488 12.72 3.10 11.84
C PRO A 488 11.53 2.16 12.08
N ILE A 489 11.12 1.46 11.02
CA ILE A 489 9.98 0.53 11.04
C ILE A 489 10.47 -0.87 10.73
N ALA A 490 10.12 -1.82 11.59
CA ALA A 490 10.32 -3.24 11.36
C ALA A 490 9.00 -3.99 11.22
N GLY A 491 9.02 -5.07 10.47
CA GLY A 491 7.85 -5.92 10.23
C GLY A 491 8.12 -7.38 10.54
N ILE A 492 7.10 -8.06 11.08
CA ILE A 492 7.12 -9.49 11.43
C ILE A 492 5.81 -10.16 11.01
N ALA A 493 5.87 -11.45 10.65
CA ALA A 493 4.69 -12.29 10.46
C ALA A 493 4.62 -13.36 11.54
N MET A 494 3.44 -13.41 12.15
CA MET A 494 3.04 -14.37 13.16
C MET A 494 2.10 -15.40 12.53
N GLY A 495 2.12 -16.63 13.01
CA GLY A 495 1.19 -17.67 12.65
C GLY A 495 0.40 -18.16 13.85
N LEU A 496 -0.60 -18.99 13.56
CA LEU A 496 -1.41 -19.66 14.56
C LEU A 496 -1.70 -21.08 14.10
N ILE A 497 -1.57 -22.01 15.04
CA ILE A 497 -2.09 -23.38 14.92
C ILE A 497 -3.18 -23.54 15.98
N TYR A 498 -4.35 -23.96 15.54
CA TYR A 498 -5.47 -24.35 16.41
C TYR A 498 -5.74 -25.84 16.24
N GLU A 499 -5.47 -26.63 17.26
CA GLU A 499 -5.68 -28.05 17.26
C GLU A 499 -6.17 -28.51 18.64
N ASP A 500 -7.15 -29.38 18.72
CA ASP A 500 -7.69 -29.97 19.96
C ASP A 500 -8.05 -28.94 21.05
N GLY A 501 -8.57 -27.77 20.65
CA GLY A 501 -8.95 -26.69 21.57
C GLY A 501 -7.79 -25.81 22.06
N LYS A 502 -6.56 -26.05 21.58
CA LYS A 502 -5.37 -25.25 21.92
C LYS A 502 -5.00 -24.30 20.80
N TYR A 503 -4.68 -23.06 21.15
CA TYR A 503 -4.13 -22.04 20.25
C TYR A 503 -2.63 -21.91 20.51
N VAL A 504 -1.81 -22.13 19.48
CA VAL A 504 -0.36 -21.98 19.53
C VAL A 504 0.08 -20.91 18.54
N THR A 505 0.63 -19.80 19.05
CA THR A 505 1.15 -18.70 18.22
C THR A 505 2.61 -18.96 17.85
N LEU A 506 2.97 -18.64 16.60
CA LEU A 506 4.30 -18.82 16.03
C LEU A 506 4.88 -17.47 15.62
N THR A 507 6.11 -17.20 16.03
CA THR A 507 6.87 -16.04 15.59
C THR A 507 7.64 -16.34 14.32
N ASP A 508 7.68 -15.42 13.35
CA ASP A 508 8.49 -15.55 12.14
C ASP A 508 8.22 -16.82 11.36
N ILE A 509 7.02 -16.93 10.83
CA ILE A 509 6.55 -18.14 10.13
C ILE A 509 7.27 -18.35 8.80
N LEU A 510 7.54 -19.64 8.52
CA LEU A 510 7.99 -20.13 7.22
C LEU A 510 6.83 -20.22 6.23
N GLY A 511 7.15 -20.33 4.94
CA GLY A 511 6.12 -20.51 3.90
C GLY A 511 5.26 -21.77 4.10
N ALA A 512 5.84 -22.87 4.59
CA ALA A 512 5.09 -24.08 4.93
C ALA A 512 4.19 -23.90 6.16
N GLU A 513 4.63 -23.12 7.15
CA GLU A 513 3.83 -22.82 8.35
C GLU A 513 2.67 -21.86 8.04
N ASP A 514 2.85 -20.90 7.10
CA ASP A 514 1.76 -20.11 6.55
C ASP A 514 0.73 -21.02 5.84
N ALA A 515 1.18 -21.92 4.98
CA ALA A 515 0.29 -22.83 4.24
C ALA A 515 -0.48 -23.78 5.16
N PHE A 516 0.14 -24.29 6.20
CA PHE A 516 -0.43 -25.28 7.14
C PHE A 516 -1.14 -24.64 8.33
N GLY A 517 -0.86 -23.38 8.63
CA GLY A 517 -1.44 -22.63 9.75
C GLY A 517 -2.86 -22.18 9.52
N ASP A 518 -3.46 -21.63 10.57
CA ASP A 518 -4.83 -21.17 10.64
C ASP A 518 -4.95 -19.63 10.62
N MET A 519 -3.82 -18.92 10.76
CA MET A 519 -3.72 -17.47 10.73
C MET A 519 -2.39 -17.04 10.08
N ASP A 520 -2.46 -16.01 9.26
CA ASP A 520 -1.33 -15.18 8.83
C ASP A 520 -1.53 -13.78 9.41
N PHE A 521 -0.68 -13.39 10.36
CA PHE A 521 -0.80 -12.15 11.10
C PHE A 521 0.47 -11.32 10.96
N LYS A 522 0.41 -10.26 10.19
CA LYS A 522 1.52 -9.36 9.90
C LYS A 522 1.41 -8.10 10.73
N VAL A 523 2.49 -7.74 11.42
CA VAL A 523 2.56 -6.55 12.26
C VAL A 523 3.83 -5.77 11.91
N ALA A 524 3.67 -4.48 11.61
CA ALA A 524 4.77 -3.56 11.40
C ALA A 524 4.66 -2.37 12.35
N GLY A 525 5.81 -1.81 12.75
CA GLY A 525 5.82 -0.65 13.62
C GLY A 525 7.22 -0.23 14.05
N SER A 526 7.27 0.92 14.72
CA SER A 526 8.42 1.42 15.45
C SER A 526 8.56 0.72 16.81
N ARG A 527 9.47 1.21 17.66
CA ARG A 527 9.58 0.72 19.05
C ARG A 527 8.32 0.96 19.86
N ASP A 528 7.62 2.07 19.64
CA ASP A 528 6.51 2.56 20.46
C ASP A 528 5.13 2.48 19.81
N CYS A 529 5.06 2.43 18.47
CA CYS A 529 3.82 2.52 17.71
C CYS A 529 3.70 1.40 16.69
N ILE A 530 2.50 0.85 16.53
CA ILE A 530 2.14 0.02 15.38
C ILE A 530 1.82 0.95 14.20
N THR A 531 2.36 0.64 13.02
CA THR A 531 2.16 1.42 11.79
C THR A 531 1.42 0.67 10.71
N ALA A 532 1.41 -0.67 10.73
CA ALA A 532 0.54 -1.48 9.88
C ALA A 532 0.24 -2.83 10.52
N LEU A 533 -0.94 -3.36 10.19
CA LEU A 533 -1.38 -4.67 10.63
C LEU A 533 -2.23 -5.31 9.55
N GLN A 534 -2.02 -6.60 9.29
CA GLN A 534 -2.84 -7.40 8.40
C GLN A 534 -3.08 -8.78 9.02
N LEU A 535 -4.35 -9.17 9.14
CA LEU A 535 -4.77 -10.48 9.64
C LEU A 535 -5.62 -11.19 8.58
N ASP A 536 -5.24 -12.42 8.29
CA ASP A 536 -6.04 -13.39 7.54
C ASP A 536 -6.23 -14.63 8.39
N THR A 537 -7.46 -15.08 8.58
CA THR A 537 -7.77 -16.32 9.30
C THR A 537 -8.42 -17.35 8.38
N LYS A 538 -8.12 -18.61 8.64
CA LYS A 538 -8.68 -19.78 7.95
C LYS A 538 -9.66 -20.56 8.84
N ILE A 539 -9.89 -20.09 10.07
CA ILE A 539 -10.82 -20.65 11.04
C ILE A 539 -11.92 -19.64 11.39
N ASP A 540 -12.98 -20.12 12.02
CA ASP A 540 -14.17 -19.37 12.39
C ASP A 540 -13.95 -18.44 13.57
N GLY A 541 -13.03 -17.48 13.37
CA GLY A 541 -12.72 -16.45 14.35
C GLY A 541 -11.62 -16.83 15.33
N ILE A 542 -10.96 -15.79 15.80
CA ILE A 542 -9.88 -15.87 16.77
C ILE A 542 -10.32 -15.10 18.02
N PRO A 543 -10.22 -15.68 19.23
CA PRO A 543 -10.48 -14.96 20.46
C PRO A 543 -9.58 -13.72 20.63
N ALA A 544 -10.13 -12.65 21.16
CA ALA A 544 -9.39 -11.39 21.36
C ALA A 544 -8.13 -11.56 22.24
N GLU A 545 -8.18 -12.49 23.22
CA GLU A 545 -7.04 -12.83 24.06
C GLU A 545 -5.90 -13.46 23.24
N VAL A 546 -6.20 -14.35 22.30
CA VAL A 546 -5.20 -14.99 21.44
C VAL A 546 -4.55 -13.95 20.52
N LEU A 547 -5.33 -13.02 19.99
CA LEU A 547 -4.80 -11.88 19.20
C LEU A 547 -3.93 -10.96 20.05
N GLY A 548 -4.32 -10.69 21.30
CA GLY A 548 -3.54 -9.91 22.25
C GLY A 548 -2.18 -10.56 22.53
N ASN A 549 -2.17 -11.87 22.76
CA ASN A 549 -0.94 -12.64 22.96
C ASN A 549 -0.05 -12.62 21.71
N ALA A 550 -0.61 -12.80 20.53
CA ALA A 550 0.11 -12.71 19.26
C ALA A 550 0.71 -11.31 19.03
N LEU A 551 0.01 -10.24 19.39
CA LEU A 551 0.52 -8.87 19.33
C LEU A 551 1.68 -8.64 20.29
N ALA A 552 1.58 -9.13 21.53
CA ALA A 552 2.65 -9.04 22.53
C ALA A 552 3.91 -9.79 22.07
N GLN A 553 3.75 -10.99 21.52
CA GLN A 553 4.84 -11.79 20.96
C GLN A 553 5.45 -11.12 19.72
N ALA A 554 4.63 -10.55 18.84
CA ALA A 554 5.07 -9.76 17.68
C ALA A 554 5.88 -8.53 18.09
N LYS A 555 5.53 -7.88 19.22
CA LYS A 555 6.29 -6.74 19.76
C LYS A 555 7.73 -7.14 20.12
N VAL A 556 7.89 -8.25 20.83
CA VAL A 556 9.23 -8.75 21.21
C VAL A 556 10.07 -9.02 19.96
N ALA A 557 9.50 -9.70 18.96
CA ALA A 557 10.17 -9.98 17.70
C ALA A 557 10.54 -8.71 16.94
N ARG A 558 9.61 -7.75 16.85
CA ARG A 558 9.81 -6.46 16.17
C ARG A 558 10.95 -5.67 16.81
N LEU A 559 11.02 -5.62 18.14
CA LEU A 559 12.11 -4.93 18.86
C LEU A 559 13.47 -5.59 18.57
N ALA A 560 13.55 -6.91 18.55
CA ALA A 560 14.79 -7.62 18.21
C ALA A 560 15.23 -7.34 16.75
N ILE A 561 14.29 -7.24 15.80
CA ILE A 561 14.58 -6.87 14.42
C ILE A 561 15.11 -5.42 14.35
N LEU A 562 14.47 -4.48 15.06
CA LEU A 562 14.91 -3.09 15.14
C LEU A 562 16.32 -2.95 15.72
N ASP A 563 16.70 -3.79 16.70
CA ASP A 563 18.06 -3.77 17.25
C ASP A 563 19.12 -4.12 16.18
N VAL A 564 18.84 -5.08 15.29
CA VAL A 564 19.72 -5.42 14.16
C VAL A 564 19.75 -4.29 13.11
N MET A 565 18.60 -3.67 12.82
CA MET A 565 18.51 -2.55 11.90
C MET A 565 19.27 -1.32 12.42
N ASP A 566 19.12 -0.99 13.71
CA ASP A 566 19.82 0.13 14.36
C ASP A 566 21.33 -0.11 14.43
N ALA A 567 21.77 -1.36 14.59
CA ALA A 567 23.19 -1.70 14.51
C ALA A 567 23.79 -1.51 13.10
N THR A 568 22.94 -1.59 12.07
CA THR A 568 23.34 -1.37 10.66
C THR A 568 23.34 0.12 10.31
N ILE A 569 22.29 0.84 10.68
CA ILE A 569 22.14 2.28 10.51
C ILE A 569 21.28 2.84 11.64
N ALA A 570 21.92 3.58 12.56
CA ALA A 570 21.26 4.05 13.79
C ALA A 570 20.33 5.25 13.59
N ALA A 571 20.55 6.02 12.53
CA ALA A 571 19.74 7.20 12.18
C ALA A 571 19.82 7.43 10.67
N PRO A 572 18.84 8.13 10.07
CA PRO A 572 18.93 8.57 8.70
C PRO A 572 20.24 9.34 8.45
N ARG A 573 20.84 9.20 7.26
CA ARG A 573 21.99 10.02 6.88
C ARG A 573 21.60 11.49 6.93
N GLN A 574 22.55 12.34 7.29
CA GLN A 574 22.32 13.78 7.47
C GLN A 574 21.97 14.48 6.15
N ASP A 575 22.55 14.00 5.03
CA ASP A 575 22.32 14.52 3.70
C ASP A 575 21.92 13.41 2.74
N VAL A 576 21.22 13.79 1.69
CA VAL A 576 20.96 12.90 0.55
C VAL A 576 22.26 12.54 -0.17
N GLY A 577 22.35 11.32 -0.70
CA GLY A 577 23.54 10.83 -1.39
C GLY A 577 23.99 11.72 -2.54
N THR A 578 25.24 11.57 -2.98
CA THR A 578 25.83 12.39 -4.08
C THR A 578 25.16 12.13 -5.43
N THR A 579 24.51 11.00 -5.60
CA THR A 579 23.73 10.63 -6.81
C THR A 579 22.31 11.16 -6.78
N ALA A 580 21.81 11.55 -5.61
CA ALA A 580 20.46 12.08 -5.45
C ALA A 580 20.41 13.59 -5.73
N PRO A 581 19.32 14.12 -6.29
CA PRO A 581 19.17 15.55 -6.47
C PRO A 581 19.12 16.26 -5.12
N LYS A 582 19.84 17.39 -5.01
CA LYS A 582 19.70 18.33 -3.91
C LYS A 582 18.53 19.24 -4.22
N ILE A 583 17.51 19.28 -3.34
CA ILE A 583 16.30 20.06 -3.58
C ILE A 583 16.14 21.08 -2.45
N ILE A 584 15.88 22.32 -2.82
CA ILE A 584 15.45 23.39 -1.91
C ILE A 584 14.10 23.91 -2.35
N SER A 585 13.27 24.28 -1.40
CA SER A 585 11.97 24.92 -1.63
C SER A 585 11.86 26.16 -0.76
N PHE A 586 11.26 27.22 -1.31
CA PHE A 586 10.99 28.44 -0.56
C PHE A 586 9.74 29.12 -1.09
N GLU A 587 9.09 29.90 -0.20
CA GLU A 587 7.90 30.67 -0.54
C GLU A 587 8.27 32.01 -1.15
N ILE A 588 7.44 32.48 -2.05
CA ILE A 588 7.42 33.82 -2.63
C ILE A 588 6.01 34.41 -2.55
N GLU A 589 5.85 35.71 -2.71
CA GLU A 589 4.53 36.29 -2.84
C GLU A 589 3.87 35.88 -4.17
N GLY A 590 2.55 35.72 -4.19
CA GLY A 590 1.84 35.21 -5.37
C GLY A 590 1.98 36.07 -6.63
N ASP A 591 2.13 37.38 -6.48
CA ASP A 591 2.39 38.33 -7.58
C ASP A 591 3.80 38.19 -8.15
N GLN A 592 4.77 37.68 -7.39
CA GLN A 592 6.15 37.43 -7.82
C GLN A 592 6.31 36.18 -8.69
N ILE A 593 5.31 35.28 -8.75
CA ILE A 593 5.35 34.07 -9.62
C ILE A 593 5.64 34.47 -11.07
N GLY A 594 4.97 35.53 -11.55
CA GLY A 594 5.17 36.05 -12.90
C GLY A 594 6.59 36.59 -13.16
N GLU A 595 7.23 37.15 -12.14
CA GLU A 595 8.60 37.68 -12.23
C GLU A 595 9.65 36.56 -12.30
N VAL A 596 9.47 35.49 -11.49
CA VAL A 596 10.34 34.30 -11.54
C VAL A 596 10.25 33.62 -12.90
N ILE A 597 9.03 33.40 -13.40
CA ILE A 597 8.81 32.75 -14.70
C ILE A 597 9.31 33.62 -15.84
N GLY A 598 9.04 34.93 -15.78
CA GLY A 598 9.35 35.92 -16.82
C GLY A 598 8.50 35.77 -18.09
N PRO A 599 8.57 36.75 -19.01
CA PRO A 599 7.81 36.73 -20.25
C PRO A 599 8.07 35.46 -21.07
N LYS A 600 7.03 34.63 -21.31
CA LYS A 600 7.10 33.34 -22.02
C LYS A 600 8.10 32.35 -21.40
N GLY A 601 8.31 32.41 -20.08
CA GLY A 601 9.23 31.54 -19.36
C GLY A 601 10.72 31.89 -19.52
N LYS A 602 11.05 33.08 -20.01
CA LYS A 602 12.45 33.44 -20.36
C LYS A 602 13.37 33.46 -19.14
N ASN A 603 12.91 33.98 -17.99
CA ASN A 603 13.74 34.09 -16.80
C ASN A 603 14.09 32.71 -16.23
N ILE A 604 13.08 31.88 -16.03
CA ILE A 604 13.28 30.52 -15.52
C ILE A 604 14.18 29.67 -16.44
N GLN A 605 13.98 29.79 -17.77
CA GLN A 605 14.81 29.09 -18.75
C GLN A 605 16.27 29.54 -18.72
N LEU A 606 16.53 30.83 -18.47
CA LEU A 606 17.87 31.36 -18.34
C LEU A 606 18.56 30.76 -17.12
N VAL A 607 17.89 30.77 -15.95
CA VAL A 607 18.44 30.19 -14.72
C VAL A 607 18.72 28.70 -14.90
N GLN A 608 17.79 27.96 -15.50
CA GLN A 608 17.97 26.54 -15.81
C GLN A 608 19.15 26.27 -16.75
N ALA A 609 19.32 27.11 -17.78
CA ALA A 609 20.42 26.97 -18.75
C ALA A 609 21.80 27.27 -18.12
N GLU A 610 21.90 28.26 -17.22
CA GLU A 610 23.15 28.64 -16.57
C GLU A 610 23.57 27.72 -15.43
N THR A 611 22.60 27.08 -14.75
CA THR A 611 22.91 26.30 -13.55
C THR A 611 22.74 24.79 -13.78
N GLY A 612 22.05 24.38 -14.85
CA GLY A 612 21.68 22.99 -15.07
C GLY A 612 20.64 22.46 -14.09
N CYS A 613 20.09 23.35 -13.23
CA CYS A 613 19.08 22.96 -12.26
C CYS A 613 17.69 22.83 -12.89
N ASP A 614 16.89 21.95 -12.32
CA ASP A 614 15.47 21.86 -12.58
C ASP A 614 14.72 22.80 -11.63
N ILE A 615 13.85 23.67 -12.18
CA ILE A 615 13.14 24.67 -11.39
C ILE A 615 11.65 24.53 -11.66
N ASN A 616 10.88 24.41 -10.58
CA ASN A 616 9.42 24.40 -10.62
C ASN A 616 8.88 25.57 -9.81
N VAL A 617 7.85 26.21 -10.32
CA VAL A 617 7.13 27.28 -9.65
C VAL A 617 5.64 26.90 -9.66
N GLY A 618 5.03 26.86 -8.48
CA GLY A 618 3.63 26.47 -8.29
C GLY A 618 2.93 27.40 -7.31
N ASP A 619 1.61 27.25 -7.24
CA ASP A 619 0.80 27.92 -6.24
C ASP A 619 1.00 27.25 -4.89
N GLY A 620 1.21 28.04 -3.84
CA GLY A 620 1.28 27.64 -2.44
C GLY A 620 -0.02 27.92 -1.69
N GLU A 621 0.01 27.73 -0.38
CA GLU A 621 -1.11 28.08 0.50
C GLU A 621 -1.24 29.60 0.66
N ASP A 622 -2.42 30.09 1.03
CA ASP A 622 -2.71 31.49 1.33
C ASP A 622 -2.37 32.50 0.21
N GLY A 623 -2.38 32.07 -1.04
CA GLY A 623 -2.10 32.92 -2.20
C GLY A 623 -0.61 33.21 -2.43
N LYS A 624 0.27 32.49 -1.76
CA LYS A 624 1.72 32.53 -2.01
C LYS A 624 2.10 31.63 -3.19
N GLY A 625 3.32 31.81 -3.70
CA GLY A 625 3.95 30.90 -4.64
C GLY A 625 5.03 30.05 -3.95
N ILE A 626 5.27 28.86 -4.47
CA ILE A 626 6.37 27.99 -4.04
C ILE A 626 7.34 27.82 -5.19
N VAL A 627 8.62 28.15 -4.95
CA VAL A 627 9.70 27.87 -5.88
C VAL A 627 10.50 26.66 -5.37
N THR A 628 10.64 25.63 -6.21
CA THR A 628 11.43 24.45 -5.91
C THR A 628 12.57 24.34 -6.93
N ILE A 629 13.80 24.24 -6.44
CA ILE A 629 15.03 24.14 -7.24
C ILE A 629 15.69 22.79 -6.93
N GLY A 630 15.98 21.99 -7.95
CA GLY A 630 16.65 20.70 -7.80
C GLY A 630 17.85 20.56 -8.74
N GLY A 631 18.94 20.01 -8.25
CA GLY A 631 20.15 19.77 -9.02
C GLY A 631 21.08 18.79 -8.31
N LEU A 632 22.05 18.21 -9.03
CA LEU A 632 23.02 17.28 -8.44
C LEU A 632 24.08 17.98 -7.58
N GLU A 633 24.42 19.23 -7.91
CA GLU A 633 25.46 20.01 -7.24
C GLU A 633 24.83 21.10 -6.38
N SER A 634 25.09 21.06 -5.07
CA SER A 634 24.58 22.07 -4.11
C SER A 634 24.98 23.49 -4.47
N GLU A 635 26.18 23.70 -5.05
CA GLU A 635 26.66 25.01 -5.49
C GLU A 635 25.78 25.58 -6.60
N MET A 636 25.37 24.74 -7.57
CA MET A 636 24.49 25.16 -8.67
C MET A 636 23.08 25.45 -8.18
N VAL A 637 22.57 24.66 -7.22
CA VAL A 637 21.26 24.90 -6.60
C VAL A 637 21.24 26.24 -5.86
N ASN A 638 22.30 26.55 -5.10
CA ASN A 638 22.43 27.84 -4.41
C ASN A 638 22.59 29.00 -5.41
N LYS A 639 23.36 28.81 -6.47
CA LYS A 639 23.48 29.80 -7.54
C LYS A 639 22.13 30.09 -8.22
N ALA A 640 21.34 29.04 -8.49
CA ALA A 640 20.02 29.22 -9.06
C ALA A 640 19.09 30.01 -8.12
N LYS A 641 19.17 29.74 -6.82
CA LYS A 641 18.43 30.52 -5.80
C LYS A 641 18.87 31.98 -5.79
N GLU A 642 20.18 32.25 -5.76
CA GLU A 642 20.71 33.62 -5.80
C GLU A 642 20.25 34.38 -7.06
N MET A 643 20.22 33.70 -8.22
CA MET A 643 19.72 34.33 -9.46
C MET A 643 18.23 34.67 -9.38
N ILE A 644 17.41 33.83 -8.76
CA ILE A 644 15.99 34.10 -8.56
C ILE A 644 15.82 35.21 -7.53
N ASP A 645 16.52 35.20 -6.41
CA ASP A 645 16.47 36.24 -5.38
C ASP A 645 16.88 37.61 -5.95
N LEU A 646 17.90 37.66 -6.83
CA LEU A 646 18.30 38.88 -7.54
C LEU A 646 17.25 39.36 -8.55
N ALA A 647 16.51 38.44 -9.19
CA ALA A 647 15.42 38.79 -10.10
C ALA A 647 14.21 39.41 -9.35
N LEU A 648 13.89 38.85 -8.18
CA LEU A 648 12.79 39.32 -7.33
C LEU A 648 13.13 40.59 -6.57
N ASN A 649 14.40 40.72 -6.12
CA ASN A 649 14.87 41.83 -5.31
C ASN A 649 16.14 42.46 -5.98
N PRO A 650 15.98 43.07 -7.15
CA PRO A 650 17.12 43.67 -7.82
C PRO A 650 17.73 44.79 -6.94
N PRO A 651 19.04 44.83 -6.80
CA PRO A 651 19.71 45.80 -5.94
C PRO A 651 19.33 47.23 -6.38
N ILE A 652 19.10 48.10 -5.37
CA ILE A 652 18.74 49.48 -5.62
C ILE A 652 20.04 50.25 -5.79
N PRO A 653 20.21 51.05 -6.90
CA PRO A 653 21.40 51.86 -7.08
C PRO A 653 21.47 52.95 -5.99
N GLU A 654 22.69 53.27 -5.56
CA GLU A 654 22.93 54.33 -4.57
C GLU A 654 23.25 55.67 -5.29
N ILE A 655 22.53 56.70 -4.93
CA ILE A 655 22.79 58.07 -5.47
C ILE A 655 24.23 58.48 -5.09
N GLY A 656 24.97 59.00 -6.09
CA GLY A 656 26.36 59.45 -5.95
C GLY A 656 27.41 58.36 -6.17
N LYS A 657 27.02 57.07 -6.21
CA LYS A 657 27.91 55.92 -6.45
C LYS A 657 28.17 55.74 -7.95
N VAL A 658 29.36 55.30 -8.28
CA VAL A 658 29.80 54.97 -9.65
C VAL A 658 29.66 53.46 -9.85
N TYR A 659 29.04 53.07 -10.95
CA TYR A 659 28.87 51.68 -11.38
C TYR A 659 29.47 51.50 -12.77
N GLU A 660 30.09 50.38 -13.02
CA GLU A 660 30.40 49.94 -14.36
C GLU A 660 29.10 49.48 -15.02
N GLY A 661 28.74 50.11 -16.11
CA GLY A 661 27.49 49.85 -16.79
C GLY A 661 27.67 49.53 -18.25
N THR A 662 26.85 48.63 -18.78
CA THR A 662 26.85 48.23 -20.20
C THR A 662 25.68 48.93 -20.93
N VAL A 663 25.95 49.58 -22.07
CA VAL A 663 24.94 50.23 -22.91
C VAL A 663 24.03 49.17 -23.52
N VAL A 664 22.73 49.17 -23.15
CA VAL A 664 21.71 48.21 -23.63
C VAL A 664 20.78 48.80 -24.73
N GLY A 665 20.81 50.11 -24.91
CA GLY A 665 20.05 50.78 -25.96
C GLY A 665 20.40 52.27 -26.10
N THR A 666 20.22 52.81 -27.29
CA THR A 666 20.47 54.23 -27.59
C THR A 666 19.17 54.90 -28.09
N THR A 667 19.00 56.18 -27.77
CA THR A 667 17.91 57.04 -28.23
C THR A 667 18.50 58.40 -28.63
N LYS A 668 17.69 59.24 -29.28
CA LYS A 668 18.12 60.59 -29.66
C LYS A 668 18.49 61.52 -28.49
N PHE A 669 18.09 61.19 -27.26
CA PHE A 669 18.28 62.02 -26.08
C PHE A 669 19.21 61.37 -25.01
N GLY A 670 19.62 60.09 -25.23
CA GLY A 670 20.49 59.43 -24.28
C GLY A 670 20.71 57.95 -24.56
N ALA A 671 21.55 57.30 -23.76
CA ALA A 671 21.74 55.89 -23.78
C ALA A 671 21.22 55.24 -22.52
N PHE A 672 20.56 54.08 -22.68
CA PHE A 672 20.20 53.21 -21.56
C PHE A 672 21.41 52.35 -21.23
N VAL A 673 21.80 52.35 -19.96
CA VAL A 673 22.96 51.65 -19.45
C VAL A 673 22.52 50.75 -18.30
N ASN A 674 22.73 49.46 -18.46
CA ASN A 674 22.50 48.51 -17.39
C ASN A 674 23.63 48.64 -16.36
N ILE A 675 23.31 49.04 -15.13
CA ILE A 675 24.25 49.36 -14.07
C ILE A 675 24.24 48.31 -12.95
N LEU A 676 23.14 47.58 -12.81
CA LEU A 676 22.94 46.49 -11.86
C LEU A 676 21.98 45.50 -12.50
N PRO A 677 21.99 44.23 -12.08
CA PRO A 677 21.03 43.22 -12.58
C PRO A 677 19.58 43.73 -12.52
N GLY A 678 18.89 43.78 -13.67
CA GLY A 678 17.54 44.29 -13.81
C GLY A 678 17.33 45.81 -13.63
N ARG A 679 18.42 46.60 -13.62
CA ARG A 679 18.35 48.07 -13.45
C ARG A 679 19.10 48.79 -14.58
N ASP A 680 18.32 49.48 -15.39
CA ASP A 680 18.86 50.34 -16.44
C ASP A 680 18.76 51.80 -16.03
N GLY A 681 19.81 52.53 -16.15
CA GLY A 681 19.87 53.99 -15.98
C GLY A 681 19.90 54.69 -17.33
N LEU A 682 19.31 55.89 -17.40
CA LEU A 682 19.42 56.73 -18.57
C LEU A 682 20.60 57.73 -18.40
N VAL A 683 21.60 57.60 -19.24
CA VAL A 683 22.63 58.63 -19.39
C VAL A 683 22.16 59.61 -20.45
N HIS A 684 21.80 60.84 -20.03
CA HIS A 684 21.33 61.85 -20.94
C HIS A 684 22.47 62.40 -21.81
N ILE A 685 22.19 62.70 -23.09
CA ILE A 685 23.17 63.17 -24.09
C ILE A 685 24.01 64.35 -23.59
N SER A 686 23.47 65.21 -22.76
CA SER A 686 24.18 66.37 -22.17
C SER A 686 25.26 66.00 -21.16
N LYS A 687 25.28 64.72 -20.68
CA LYS A 687 26.23 64.21 -19.69
C LYS A 687 27.36 63.37 -20.34
N MET A 688 27.30 63.09 -21.64
CA MET A 688 28.21 62.20 -22.34
C MET A 688 29.46 62.90 -22.88
N GLY A 689 29.47 64.17 -23.10
CA GLY A 689 30.46 64.89 -23.90
C GLY A 689 31.61 65.55 -23.14
N ASN A 690 31.77 65.36 -21.83
CA ASN A 690 32.82 66.03 -21.04
C ASN A 690 32.94 67.55 -21.30
N GLY A 691 31.78 68.20 -21.50
CA GLY A 691 31.70 69.63 -21.78
C GLY A 691 31.65 70.03 -23.27
N GLN A 692 31.77 69.07 -24.18
CA GLN A 692 31.56 69.26 -25.62
C GLN A 692 30.14 68.89 -26.03
N ARG A 693 29.58 69.61 -27.00
CA ARG A 693 28.24 69.37 -27.54
C ARG A 693 28.26 68.13 -28.46
N ILE A 694 27.54 67.09 -28.10
CA ILE A 694 27.34 65.90 -28.91
C ILE A 694 26.07 66.03 -29.72
N ASN A 695 26.09 65.69 -31.00
CA ASN A 695 24.93 65.76 -31.90
C ASN A 695 24.16 64.43 -31.95
N ASN A 696 24.83 63.28 -31.88
CA ASN A 696 24.21 61.98 -31.83
C ASN A 696 24.81 61.13 -30.69
N VAL A 697 23.99 60.39 -29.99
CA VAL A 697 24.40 59.49 -28.89
C VAL A 697 25.37 58.43 -29.40
N GLU A 698 25.13 57.91 -30.58
CA GLU A 698 25.92 56.85 -31.22
C GLU A 698 27.35 57.26 -31.61
N ASP A 699 27.65 58.59 -31.62
CA ASP A 699 29.02 59.06 -31.81
C ASP A 699 29.90 58.82 -30.59
N VAL A 700 29.34 58.52 -29.41
CA VAL A 700 30.04 58.36 -28.13
C VAL A 700 29.72 57.01 -27.44
N MET A 701 28.48 56.52 -27.52
CA MET A 701 28.03 55.32 -26.86
C MET A 701 27.27 54.43 -27.84
N ASN A 702 27.71 53.20 -28.01
CA ASN A 702 27.02 52.18 -28.82
C ASN A 702 26.58 51.02 -27.94
N VAL A 703 25.54 50.29 -28.37
CA VAL A 703 25.03 49.12 -27.67
C VAL A 703 26.17 48.10 -27.52
N GLY A 704 26.42 47.68 -26.27
CA GLY A 704 27.51 46.77 -25.89
C GLY A 704 28.74 47.47 -25.30
N ASP A 705 28.85 48.80 -25.40
CA ASP A 705 29.94 49.54 -24.80
C ASP A 705 29.84 49.53 -23.25
N ILE A 706 30.95 49.55 -22.58
CA ILE A 706 31.06 49.55 -21.10
C ILE A 706 31.63 50.88 -20.64
N PHE A 707 30.94 51.55 -19.70
CA PHE A 707 31.34 52.83 -19.14
C PHE A 707 31.13 52.87 -17.61
N ASP A 708 31.96 53.62 -16.93
CA ASP A 708 31.70 54.03 -15.56
C ASP A 708 30.65 55.14 -15.53
N VAL A 709 29.51 54.89 -14.91
CA VAL A 709 28.38 55.82 -14.81
C VAL A 709 28.05 56.11 -13.36
N ARG A 710 27.90 57.36 -13.02
CA ARG A 710 27.46 57.77 -11.68
C ARG A 710 25.95 57.97 -11.65
N VAL A 711 25.31 57.43 -10.59
CA VAL A 711 23.88 57.68 -10.36
C VAL A 711 23.69 59.07 -9.76
N ASP A 712 23.10 59.94 -10.51
CA ASP A 712 22.85 61.33 -10.06
C ASP A 712 21.43 61.47 -9.47
N ASP A 713 20.43 60.69 -9.97
CA ASP A 713 19.05 60.72 -9.53
C ASP A 713 18.39 59.33 -9.78
N MET A 714 17.30 59.01 -9.06
CA MET A 714 16.54 57.79 -9.22
C MET A 714 15.06 58.02 -9.51
#